data_f99736e609caa3221102aac4c1b29ec4
#
_entry.id   f99736e609caa3221102aac4c1b29ec4
#
_cell.length_a   1.000
_cell.length_b   1.000
_cell.length_c   1.000
_cell.angle_alpha   90.00
_cell.angle_beta   90.00
_cell.angle_gamma   90.00
#
_symmetry.space_group_name_H-M   'P 1'
#
loop_
_entity.id
_entity.type
_entity.pdbx_description
1 polymer ?
#
loop_
_entity_poly.entity_id
_entity_poly.type
_entity_poly.pdbx_seq_one_letter_code
_entity_poly.pdbx_strand_id
1 'polypeptide(L)'
;MAEKGQIRIALAGNPNCGKTTMFNNITGAKQHVGNYAGVTVEKKEGYKKFDGHELLFIDLPGTYSLTARSLDELVARNVIVNDNPDVIVNVLDASNLERNLYLAAQLLELEKPMVIALNMSDVAEDMGIKYDLKKMAEMTGATIVSTVGRTNIGTKELLEATVSVAASQKAPGVTINYGDLLEGKISELVEELKQAGTVTYPLRWVAVKLLEKDADVIGKVMRFENTEAVIEKAKAIREEIKDQVDLDVIFQEYRHRFAVEVYNTCLTQAPTQLETRSDRYDKILTHRILGLPIFMVVMWLLFNFVNTVGAIPQGWIEDGFTALQAWVVTVIPEGQLQSLISDGIIAGVGAVLSFVPLILLLFLGISFLEDTGYMARAAFVIDRVMRACGLHGKSFIPLLLGFGCSVPSVMGARILDNYKDRMVTILITPFMSCSARLPVYTLFAAAFFPPEWAGTVVFAVYALGIVFGIVFAKIFRQYLFAGEAEPFVMELPPYHLPTLKATLTHMFERGIMYLKKAGTFILAASILVWFITTYPMDVEYSKDYDALHDQVAQTYEMKDAETLAHFGIATDEQKDQVNEIVDNMKSTVADATTQAEDAGEAAPEIEVEDDSEAPELFNDIKEQNEQLFPVAWAMYKNSANLDDENQKIDEEKNSEKLEQSYAAMFGKAINPVLKPLGFDWKIGVSLVAGLAAKEVVVSTLGTIYAVGGDTDHPQALTDYLQNDPHFTPLIALTLMLFILIYPPCIAALAVIKRETGSWKWMLFMFCYENAFAWIACFIFYNIGLALGF
;
A
#
# COMPACT_ATOMS: atom_id res chain seq x y z
N MET A 1 -28.20 -28.91 1.12
CA MET A 1 -28.68 -30.00 2.00
C MET A 1 -27.66 -30.12 3.11
N ALA A 2 -27.98 -29.69 4.33
CA ALA A 2 -27.11 -29.90 5.47
C ALA A 2 -27.02 -31.40 5.77
N GLU A 3 -25.82 -31.93 5.93
CA GLU A 3 -25.64 -33.28 6.45
C GLU A 3 -26.29 -33.37 7.85
N LYS A 4 -27.01 -34.43 8.09
CA LYS A 4 -27.65 -34.67 9.40
C LYS A 4 -26.56 -34.68 10.48
N GLY A 5 -26.55 -33.63 11.33
CA GLY A 5 -25.60 -33.49 12.45
C GLY A 5 -24.72 -32.24 12.43
N GLN A 6 -24.77 -31.38 11.38
CA GLN A 6 -24.04 -30.13 11.33
C GLN A 6 -24.90 -28.97 11.80
N ILE A 7 -24.40 -28.18 12.78
CA ILE A 7 -25.03 -26.97 13.30
C ILE A 7 -24.35 -25.77 12.68
N ARG A 8 -25.10 -24.88 12.02
CA ARG A 8 -24.63 -23.65 11.39
C ARG A 8 -24.80 -22.49 12.35
N ILE A 9 -23.69 -21.82 12.66
CA ILE A 9 -23.61 -20.73 13.64
C ILE A 9 -23.09 -19.48 12.96
N ALA A 10 -23.85 -18.39 13.03
CA ALA A 10 -23.41 -17.08 12.57
C ALA A 10 -22.83 -16.28 13.75
N LEU A 11 -21.57 -15.86 13.65
CA LEU A 11 -20.94 -14.96 14.61
C LEU A 11 -21.20 -13.51 14.18
N ALA A 12 -22.01 -12.80 14.95
CA ALA A 12 -22.32 -11.37 14.77
C ALA A 12 -21.68 -10.54 15.90
N GLY A 13 -21.48 -9.26 15.68
CA GLY A 13 -20.99 -8.34 16.71
C GLY A 13 -20.41 -7.05 16.10
N ASN A 14 -20.28 -6.05 16.95
CA ASN A 14 -19.73 -4.76 16.56
C ASN A 14 -18.24 -4.90 16.15
N PRO A 15 -17.72 -3.97 15.34
CA PRO A 15 -16.27 -3.87 15.15
C PRO A 15 -15.54 -3.76 16.50
N ASN A 16 -14.42 -4.43 16.64
CA ASN A 16 -13.53 -4.44 17.82
C ASN A 16 -14.11 -5.14 19.10
N CYS A 17 -15.26 -5.75 19.06
CA CYS A 17 -15.78 -6.53 20.20
C CYS A 17 -15.04 -7.86 20.48
N GLY A 18 -14.00 -8.17 19.69
CA GLY A 18 -13.22 -9.41 19.83
C GLY A 18 -13.81 -10.62 19.10
N LYS A 19 -14.76 -10.43 18.17
CA LYS A 19 -15.42 -11.47 17.38
C LYS A 19 -14.42 -12.38 16.64
N THR A 20 -13.50 -11.80 15.86
CA THR A 20 -12.50 -12.57 15.09
C THR A 20 -11.51 -13.31 16.00
N THR A 21 -11.14 -12.75 17.14
CA THR A 21 -10.33 -13.45 18.15
C THR A 21 -11.05 -14.69 18.67
N MET A 22 -12.32 -14.55 18.99
CA MET A 22 -13.17 -15.66 19.43
C MET A 22 -13.32 -16.73 18.35
N PHE A 23 -13.58 -16.32 17.10
CA PHE A 23 -13.63 -17.21 15.95
C PHE A 23 -12.35 -18.01 15.78
N ASN A 24 -11.18 -17.35 15.83
CA ASN A 24 -9.88 -18.01 15.73
C ASN A 24 -9.61 -18.99 16.87
N ASN A 25 -9.99 -18.66 18.10
CA ASN A 25 -9.85 -19.52 19.26
C ASN A 25 -10.72 -20.77 19.18
N ILE A 26 -11.94 -20.65 18.66
CA ILE A 26 -12.88 -21.76 18.50
C ILE A 26 -12.42 -22.67 17.36
N THR A 27 -12.13 -22.12 16.19
CA THR A 27 -11.90 -22.89 14.95
C THR A 27 -10.46 -23.33 14.75
N GLY A 28 -9.50 -22.61 15.32
CA GLY A 28 -8.06 -22.88 15.18
C GLY A 28 -7.61 -22.80 13.71
N ALA A 29 -6.78 -23.78 13.28
CA ALA A 29 -6.25 -23.86 11.92
C ALA A 29 -7.24 -24.36 10.84
N LYS A 30 -8.45 -24.74 11.22
CA LYS A 30 -9.49 -25.29 10.30
C LYS A 30 -10.40 -24.20 9.78
N GLN A 31 -9.85 -23.26 9.04
CA GLN A 31 -10.57 -22.14 8.48
C GLN A 31 -10.54 -22.17 6.96
N HIS A 32 -11.63 -21.77 6.34
CA HIS A 32 -11.73 -21.52 4.91
C HIS A 32 -12.03 -20.04 4.69
N VAL A 33 -11.20 -19.39 3.86
CA VAL A 33 -11.34 -17.97 3.54
C VAL A 33 -11.74 -17.83 2.07
N GLY A 34 -12.83 -17.13 1.82
CA GLY A 34 -13.34 -16.83 0.48
C GLY A 34 -13.98 -15.46 0.47
N ASN A 35 -14.73 -15.16 -0.57
CA ASN A 35 -15.57 -13.94 -0.61
C ASN A 35 -17.05 -14.36 -0.61
N TYR A 36 -17.90 -13.49 -0.05
CA TYR A 36 -19.34 -13.65 -0.21
C TYR A 36 -19.73 -13.51 -1.68
N ALA A 37 -20.71 -14.30 -2.13
CA ALA A 37 -21.12 -14.34 -3.53
C ALA A 37 -21.53 -12.95 -4.06
N GLY A 38 -20.87 -12.52 -5.12
CA GLY A 38 -21.17 -11.26 -5.80
C GLY A 38 -20.64 -9.99 -5.16
N VAL A 39 -19.85 -10.09 -4.08
CA VAL A 39 -19.28 -8.94 -3.36
C VAL A 39 -17.82 -9.16 -2.97
N THR A 40 -17.10 -8.09 -2.70
CA THR A 40 -15.68 -8.12 -2.30
C THR A 40 -15.45 -8.30 -0.80
N VAL A 41 -16.51 -8.60 -0.04
CA VAL A 41 -16.44 -8.83 1.41
C VAL A 41 -15.93 -10.24 1.68
N GLU A 42 -14.94 -10.33 2.57
CA GLU A 42 -14.29 -11.60 2.92
C GLU A 42 -15.22 -12.47 3.77
N LYS A 43 -15.37 -13.73 3.37
CA LYS A 43 -16.13 -14.76 4.09
C LYS A 43 -15.15 -15.69 4.79
N LYS A 44 -15.28 -15.83 6.11
CA LYS A 44 -14.50 -16.79 6.90
C LYS A 44 -15.43 -17.86 7.48
N GLU A 45 -15.14 -19.10 7.16
CA GLU A 45 -15.82 -20.27 7.68
C GLU A 45 -14.84 -21.14 8.45
N GLY A 46 -15.27 -21.71 9.56
CA GLY A 46 -14.44 -22.60 10.37
C GLY A 46 -15.24 -23.70 11.01
N TYR A 47 -14.60 -24.86 11.15
CA TYR A 47 -15.24 -26.06 11.67
C TYR A 47 -14.69 -26.43 13.05
N LYS A 48 -15.58 -26.83 13.96
CA LYS A 48 -15.25 -27.34 15.29
C LYS A 48 -16.11 -28.58 15.61
N LYS A 49 -15.47 -29.65 16.03
CA LYS A 49 -16.20 -30.79 16.62
C LYS A 49 -16.34 -30.57 18.12
N PHE A 50 -17.55 -30.63 18.63
CA PHE A 50 -17.88 -30.42 20.04
C PHE A 50 -19.11 -31.25 20.42
N ASP A 51 -19.01 -32.00 21.50
CA ASP A 51 -20.09 -32.84 22.07
C ASP A 51 -20.85 -33.72 21.04
N GLY A 52 -20.09 -34.36 20.15
CA GLY A 52 -20.66 -35.20 19.09
C GLY A 52 -21.26 -34.48 17.89
N HIS A 53 -21.32 -33.14 17.90
CA HIS A 53 -21.82 -32.31 16.82
C HIS A 53 -20.65 -31.72 16.00
N GLU A 54 -20.89 -31.49 14.71
CA GLU A 54 -20.01 -30.70 13.87
C GLU A 54 -20.57 -29.27 13.79
N LEU A 55 -19.84 -28.31 14.32
CA LEU A 55 -20.23 -26.92 14.36
C LEU A 55 -19.55 -26.17 13.20
N LEU A 56 -20.32 -25.52 12.33
CA LEU A 56 -19.85 -24.64 11.28
C LEU A 56 -20.05 -23.18 11.72
N PHE A 57 -18.96 -22.50 12.01
CA PHE A 57 -18.95 -21.09 12.34
C PHE A 57 -18.75 -20.24 11.08
N ILE A 58 -19.60 -19.25 10.89
CA ILE A 58 -19.53 -18.25 9.83
C ILE A 58 -19.23 -16.92 10.49
N ASP A 59 -18.02 -16.36 10.26
CA ASP A 59 -17.64 -15.05 10.79
C ASP A 59 -18.28 -13.97 9.91
N LEU A 60 -19.26 -13.23 10.46
CA LEU A 60 -19.88 -12.12 9.77
C LEU A 60 -19.02 -10.86 9.84
N PRO A 61 -19.09 -9.95 8.86
CA PRO A 61 -18.47 -8.63 8.99
C PRO A 61 -18.88 -7.93 10.28
N GLY A 62 -17.97 -7.20 10.91
CA GLY A 62 -18.28 -6.38 12.09
C GLY A 62 -19.16 -5.20 11.70
N THR A 63 -20.34 -5.09 12.28
CA THR A 63 -21.30 -4.03 11.94
C THR A 63 -21.90 -3.40 13.19
N TYR A 64 -22.25 -2.12 13.11
CA TYR A 64 -22.93 -1.42 14.20
C TYR A 64 -24.46 -1.53 14.09
N SER A 65 -24.94 -1.82 12.87
CA SER A 65 -26.37 -1.99 12.60
C SER A 65 -26.60 -2.99 11.46
N LEU A 66 -27.85 -3.39 11.22
CA LEU A 66 -28.29 -4.20 10.10
C LEU A 66 -29.13 -3.38 9.10
N THR A 67 -28.92 -2.07 9.05
CA THR A 67 -29.54 -1.19 8.06
C THR A 67 -28.76 -1.26 6.77
N ALA A 68 -29.20 -1.53 5.63
CA ALA A 68 -28.46 -1.70 4.37
C ALA A 68 -27.69 -0.44 3.89
N ARG A 69 -27.03 0.29 4.78
CA ARG A 69 -26.27 1.49 4.47
C ARG A 69 -24.84 1.18 4.00
N SER A 70 -24.21 0.19 4.60
CA SER A 70 -22.90 -0.31 4.16
C SER A 70 -23.01 -1.70 3.53
N LEU A 71 -21.98 -2.08 2.74
CA LEU A 71 -21.92 -3.40 2.12
C LEU A 71 -21.80 -4.50 3.18
N ASP A 72 -21.07 -4.24 4.27
CA ASP A 72 -20.84 -5.16 5.37
C ASP A 72 -22.14 -5.42 6.15
N GLU A 73 -22.94 -4.36 6.42
CA GLU A 73 -24.27 -4.49 7.03
C GLU A 73 -25.20 -5.33 6.15
N LEU A 74 -25.20 -5.08 4.84
CA LEU A 74 -26.01 -5.82 3.88
C LEU A 74 -25.62 -7.30 3.84
N VAL A 75 -24.30 -7.61 3.83
CA VAL A 75 -23.80 -8.98 3.84
C VAL A 75 -24.16 -9.68 5.13
N ALA A 76 -23.90 -9.08 6.29
CA ALA A 76 -24.23 -9.65 7.60
C ALA A 76 -25.74 -9.97 7.69
N ARG A 77 -26.60 -9.04 7.30
CA ARG A 77 -28.04 -9.23 7.26
C ARG A 77 -28.47 -10.36 6.31
N ASN A 78 -27.91 -10.37 5.11
CA ASN A 78 -28.27 -11.36 4.09
C ASN A 78 -27.91 -12.78 4.51
N VAL A 79 -26.78 -12.98 5.17
CA VAL A 79 -26.40 -14.29 5.70
C VAL A 79 -27.39 -14.76 6.77
N ILE A 80 -27.77 -13.88 7.70
CA ILE A 80 -28.70 -14.24 8.78
C ILE A 80 -30.11 -14.53 8.22
N VAL A 81 -30.56 -13.73 7.25
CA VAL A 81 -31.94 -13.81 6.73
C VAL A 81 -32.08 -14.88 5.66
N ASN A 82 -31.12 -15.00 4.73
CA ASN A 82 -31.23 -15.92 3.57
C ASN A 82 -30.59 -17.28 3.83
N ASP A 83 -29.39 -17.31 4.46
CA ASP A 83 -28.68 -18.58 4.74
C ASP A 83 -29.24 -19.30 5.96
N ASN A 84 -30.05 -18.61 6.76
CA ASN A 84 -30.82 -19.14 7.87
C ASN A 84 -29.98 -20.02 8.83
N PRO A 85 -28.99 -19.44 9.55
CA PRO A 85 -28.21 -20.20 10.54
C PRO A 85 -29.11 -20.75 11.67
N ASP A 86 -28.67 -21.88 12.25
CA ASP A 86 -29.41 -22.52 13.36
C ASP A 86 -29.32 -21.68 14.64
N VAL A 87 -28.21 -20.97 14.86
CA VAL A 87 -27.97 -20.10 16.01
C VAL A 87 -27.15 -18.88 15.61
N ILE A 88 -27.51 -17.73 16.17
CA ILE A 88 -26.68 -16.51 16.12
C ILE A 88 -25.91 -16.41 17.44
N VAL A 89 -24.59 -16.32 17.37
CA VAL A 89 -23.77 -15.95 18.52
C VAL A 89 -23.41 -14.46 18.37
N ASN A 90 -24.04 -13.62 19.19
CA ASN A 90 -23.77 -12.18 19.20
C ASN A 90 -22.71 -11.85 20.23
N VAL A 91 -21.55 -11.39 19.75
CA VAL A 91 -20.42 -11.00 20.59
C VAL A 91 -20.51 -9.52 20.96
N LEU A 92 -20.71 -9.25 22.25
CA LEU A 92 -20.81 -7.91 22.81
C LEU A 92 -19.56 -7.57 23.62
N ASP A 93 -19.10 -6.34 23.54
CA ASP A 93 -18.04 -5.79 24.40
C ASP A 93 -18.63 -5.36 25.74
N ALA A 94 -18.25 -6.03 26.83
CA ALA A 94 -18.70 -5.73 28.19
C ALA A 94 -18.24 -4.36 28.68
N SER A 95 -17.12 -3.84 28.18
CA SER A 95 -16.62 -2.51 28.57
C SER A 95 -17.40 -1.37 27.91
N ASN A 96 -18.12 -1.67 26.82
CA ASN A 96 -18.93 -0.69 26.05
C ASN A 96 -20.30 -1.27 25.68
N LEU A 97 -20.98 -1.82 26.69
CA LEU A 97 -22.17 -2.65 26.47
C LEU A 97 -23.36 -1.89 25.87
N GLU A 98 -23.62 -0.64 26.32
CA GLU A 98 -24.75 0.17 25.83
C GLU A 98 -24.79 0.26 24.31
N ARG A 99 -23.63 0.57 23.72
CA ARG A 99 -23.50 0.68 22.27
C ARG A 99 -23.66 -0.64 21.54
N ASN A 100 -23.13 -1.72 22.13
CA ASN A 100 -23.20 -3.05 21.54
C ASN A 100 -24.62 -3.63 21.57
N LEU A 101 -25.44 -3.25 22.54
CA LEU A 101 -26.83 -3.66 22.65
C LEU A 101 -27.73 -3.15 21.51
N TYR A 102 -27.35 -2.09 20.82
CA TYR A 102 -28.12 -1.59 19.67
C TYR A 102 -28.16 -2.61 18.51
N LEU A 103 -27.04 -3.25 18.19
CA LEU A 103 -27.00 -4.35 17.21
C LEU A 103 -27.76 -5.57 17.74
N ALA A 104 -27.62 -5.88 19.05
CA ALA A 104 -28.36 -6.97 19.66
C ALA A 104 -29.89 -6.78 19.54
N ALA A 105 -30.40 -5.56 19.72
CA ALA A 105 -31.79 -5.21 19.51
C ALA A 105 -32.26 -5.55 18.08
N GLN A 106 -31.47 -5.23 17.07
CA GLN A 106 -31.81 -5.55 15.66
C GLN A 106 -31.75 -7.06 15.36
N LEU A 107 -30.82 -7.78 16.01
CA LEU A 107 -30.77 -9.24 15.89
C LEU A 107 -31.97 -9.93 16.54
N LEU A 108 -32.47 -9.40 17.65
CA LEU A 108 -33.68 -9.89 18.30
C LEU A 108 -34.91 -9.77 17.40
N GLU A 109 -35.03 -8.69 16.63
CA GLU A 109 -36.13 -8.51 15.66
C GLU A 109 -36.15 -9.58 14.56
N LEU A 110 -35.07 -10.28 14.32
CA LEU A 110 -35.01 -11.37 13.33
C LEU A 110 -35.57 -12.69 13.83
N GLU A 111 -36.00 -12.76 15.10
CA GLU A 111 -36.67 -13.92 15.73
C GLU A 111 -35.86 -15.23 15.55
N LYS A 112 -34.53 -15.16 15.60
CA LYS A 112 -33.65 -16.32 15.48
C LYS A 112 -33.12 -16.77 16.84
N PRO A 113 -32.87 -18.09 17.04
CA PRO A 113 -32.19 -18.58 18.23
C PRO A 113 -30.85 -17.83 18.43
N MET A 114 -30.62 -17.27 19.62
CA MET A 114 -29.48 -16.40 19.86
C MET A 114 -28.80 -16.69 21.19
N VAL A 115 -27.48 -16.67 21.19
CA VAL A 115 -26.62 -16.66 22.37
C VAL A 115 -25.84 -15.36 22.39
N ILE A 116 -25.77 -14.70 23.53
CA ILE A 116 -24.96 -13.50 23.71
C ILE A 116 -23.65 -13.89 24.41
N ALA A 117 -22.52 -13.66 23.73
CA ALA A 117 -21.19 -13.78 24.31
C ALA A 117 -20.76 -12.40 24.82
N LEU A 118 -20.81 -12.19 26.13
CA LEU A 118 -20.36 -10.94 26.76
C LEU A 118 -18.84 -10.99 26.91
N ASN A 119 -18.13 -10.51 25.89
CA ASN A 119 -16.69 -10.58 25.79
C ASN A 119 -16.00 -9.37 26.47
N MET A 120 -14.68 -9.45 26.68
CA MET A 120 -13.90 -8.43 27.39
C MET A 120 -14.40 -8.20 28.83
N SER A 121 -14.94 -9.24 29.49
CA SER A 121 -15.43 -9.16 30.86
C SER A 121 -14.30 -8.83 31.86
N ASP A 122 -13.06 -9.20 31.58
CA ASP A 122 -11.87 -8.81 32.32
C ASP A 122 -11.66 -7.28 32.27
N VAL A 123 -11.83 -6.65 31.12
CA VAL A 123 -11.71 -5.19 30.95
C VAL A 123 -12.83 -4.48 31.71
N ALA A 124 -14.05 -4.99 31.64
CA ALA A 124 -15.18 -4.42 32.38
C ALA A 124 -14.96 -4.52 33.90
N GLU A 125 -14.47 -5.66 34.39
CA GLU A 125 -14.12 -5.85 35.80
C GLU A 125 -13.01 -4.89 36.26
N ASP A 126 -11.95 -4.72 35.43
CA ASP A 126 -10.87 -3.77 35.69
C ASP A 126 -11.39 -2.30 35.75
N MET A 127 -12.44 -1.99 34.99
CA MET A 127 -13.15 -0.69 35.07
C MET A 127 -14.11 -0.59 36.24
N GLY A 128 -14.29 -1.65 37.03
CA GLY A 128 -15.22 -1.71 38.13
C GLY A 128 -16.69 -1.88 37.69
N ILE A 129 -16.94 -2.24 36.42
CA ILE A 129 -18.29 -2.43 35.89
C ILE A 129 -18.77 -3.85 36.21
N LYS A 130 -19.98 -3.98 36.74
CA LYS A 130 -20.62 -5.28 36.97
C LYS A 130 -22.06 -5.28 36.44
N TYR A 131 -22.41 -6.38 35.80
CA TYR A 131 -23.74 -6.60 35.24
C TYR A 131 -24.46 -7.78 35.90
N ASP A 132 -25.76 -7.66 36.03
CA ASP A 132 -26.65 -8.77 36.37
C ASP A 132 -27.01 -9.57 35.12
N LEU A 133 -26.29 -10.65 34.88
CA LEU A 133 -26.48 -11.49 33.68
C LEU A 133 -27.84 -12.18 33.66
N LYS A 134 -28.46 -12.44 34.81
CA LYS A 134 -29.80 -13.06 34.87
C LYS A 134 -30.85 -12.08 34.37
N LYS A 135 -30.84 -10.85 34.88
CA LYS A 135 -31.73 -9.80 34.38
C LYS A 135 -31.55 -9.52 32.90
N MET A 136 -30.28 -9.50 32.43
CA MET A 136 -30.00 -9.30 31.03
C MET A 136 -30.57 -10.45 30.16
N ALA A 137 -30.48 -11.70 30.64
CA ALA A 137 -31.06 -12.83 29.94
C ALA A 137 -32.62 -12.76 29.95
N GLU A 138 -33.23 -12.28 31.03
CA GLU A 138 -34.68 -12.07 31.11
C GLU A 138 -35.15 -10.97 30.15
N MET A 139 -34.42 -9.84 30.08
CA MET A 139 -34.78 -8.71 29.23
C MET A 139 -34.51 -8.95 27.74
N THR A 140 -33.48 -9.70 27.40
CA THR A 140 -33.12 -10.02 26.00
C THR A 140 -33.75 -11.33 25.52
N GLY A 141 -34.20 -12.19 26.44
CA GLY A 141 -34.66 -13.53 26.13
C GLY A 141 -33.59 -14.50 25.61
N ALA A 142 -32.36 -14.06 25.57
CA ALA A 142 -31.22 -14.80 25.05
C ALA A 142 -30.35 -15.40 26.17
N THR A 143 -29.67 -16.52 25.89
CA THR A 143 -28.69 -17.10 26.82
C THR A 143 -27.41 -16.25 26.80
N ILE A 144 -26.94 -15.86 27.99
CA ILE A 144 -25.76 -15.01 28.11
C ILE A 144 -24.59 -15.77 28.73
N VAL A 145 -23.44 -15.67 28.10
CA VAL A 145 -22.18 -16.28 28.56
C VAL A 145 -21.11 -15.20 28.63
N SER A 146 -20.47 -15.04 29.81
CA SER A 146 -19.31 -14.17 29.99
C SER A 146 -18.07 -14.82 29.40
N THR A 147 -17.30 -14.07 28.61
CA THR A 147 -16.13 -14.57 27.89
C THR A 147 -14.96 -13.57 27.94
N VAL A 148 -13.73 -14.11 27.83
CA VAL A 148 -12.50 -13.33 27.62
C VAL A 148 -11.76 -13.96 26.45
N GLY A 149 -11.99 -13.41 25.25
CA GLY A 149 -11.43 -13.97 24.01
C GLY A 149 -9.91 -14.06 24.00
N ARG A 150 -9.20 -13.08 24.65
CA ARG A 150 -7.75 -13.08 24.71
C ARG A 150 -7.16 -14.28 25.47
N THR A 151 -7.82 -14.76 26.51
CA THR A 151 -7.37 -15.86 27.38
C THR A 151 -8.14 -17.14 27.15
N ASN A 152 -9.13 -17.13 26.25
CA ASN A 152 -10.00 -18.26 25.93
C ASN A 152 -10.91 -18.73 27.10
N ILE A 153 -11.15 -17.83 28.10
CA ILE A 153 -12.05 -18.09 29.22
C ILE A 153 -13.50 -17.97 28.72
N GLY A 154 -14.38 -18.88 29.18
CA GLY A 154 -15.80 -18.88 28.83
C GLY A 154 -16.11 -19.49 27.45
N THR A 155 -15.12 -19.89 26.67
CA THR A 155 -15.32 -20.43 25.32
C THR A 155 -16.02 -21.80 25.34
N LYS A 156 -15.71 -22.64 26.33
CA LYS A 156 -16.34 -23.95 26.47
C LYS A 156 -17.81 -23.81 26.83
N GLU A 157 -18.12 -22.97 27.78
CA GLU A 157 -19.46 -22.62 28.24
C GLU A 157 -20.30 -22.02 27.09
N LEU A 158 -19.66 -21.19 26.25
CA LEU A 158 -20.28 -20.62 25.05
C LEU A 158 -20.65 -21.73 24.04
N LEU A 159 -19.79 -22.71 23.83
CA LEU A 159 -20.07 -23.82 22.93
C LEU A 159 -21.22 -24.71 23.46
N GLU A 160 -21.22 -25.02 24.78
CA GLU A 160 -22.29 -25.75 25.44
C GLU A 160 -23.65 -25.03 25.31
N ALA A 161 -23.68 -23.71 25.58
CA ALA A 161 -24.86 -22.87 25.41
C ALA A 161 -25.33 -22.83 23.95
N THR A 162 -24.40 -22.73 23.00
CA THR A 162 -24.74 -22.68 21.56
C THR A 162 -25.37 -23.98 21.09
N VAL A 163 -24.86 -25.13 21.49
CA VAL A 163 -25.43 -26.45 21.16
C VAL A 163 -26.80 -26.62 21.81
N SER A 164 -26.96 -26.20 23.06
CA SER A 164 -28.25 -26.26 23.79
C SER A 164 -29.34 -25.40 23.12
N VAL A 165 -28.99 -24.16 22.73
CA VAL A 165 -29.91 -23.26 22.05
C VAL A 165 -30.23 -23.77 20.64
N ALA A 166 -29.27 -24.32 19.91
CA ALA A 166 -29.51 -24.96 18.62
C ALA A 166 -30.50 -26.13 18.72
N ALA A 167 -30.33 -26.97 19.74
CA ALA A 167 -31.23 -28.09 19.98
C ALA A 167 -32.67 -27.67 20.33
N SER A 168 -32.80 -26.57 21.08
CA SER A 168 -34.14 -26.05 21.48
C SER A 168 -34.86 -25.34 20.33
N GLN A 169 -34.15 -24.80 19.36
CA GLN A 169 -34.65 -23.96 18.27
C GLN A 169 -35.58 -22.81 18.72
N LYS A 170 -35.49 -22.43 19.99
CA LYS A 170 -36.34 -21.40 20.59
C LYS A 170 -35.74 -20.01 20.34
N ALA A 171 -36.49 -19.15 19.64
CA ALA A 171 -36.19 -17.75 19.54
C ALA A 171 -36.32 -17.03 20.90
N PRO A 172 -35.66 -15.90 21.13
CA PRO A 172 -35.68 -15.18 22.40
C PRO A 172 -37.06 -14.77 22.87
N GLY A 173 -37.99 -14.54 21.94
CA GLY A 173 -39.39 -14.22 22.28
C GLY A 173 -39.59 -12.79 22.80
N VAL A 174 -38.55 -11.98 22.82
CA VAL A 174 -38.63 -10.56 23.19
C VAL A 174 -38.78 -9.72 21.92
N THR A 175 -39.76 -8.82 21.96
CA THR A 175 -40.05 -7.87 20.89
C THR A 175 -39.82 -6.44 21.36
N ILE A 176 -39.21 -5.61 20.53
CA ILE A 176 -39.06 -4.18 20.80
C ILE A 176 -40.43 -3.50 20.60
N ASN A 177 -40.90 -2.78 21.61
CA ASN A 177 -42.14 -2.03 21.53
C ASN A 177 -41.87 -0.64 20.94
N TYR A 178 -42.49 -0.33 19.80
CA TYR A 178 -42.36 0.93 19.08
C TYR A 178 -43.44 1.98 19.44
N GLY A 179 -44.17 1.78 20.53
CA GLY A 179 -45.24 2.66 20.97
C GLY A 179 -46.57 2.36 20.26
N ASP A 180 -47.68 2.67 20.92
CA ASP A 180 -49.03 2.23 20.53
C ASP A 180 -49.39 2.60 19.09
N LEU A 181 -49.01 3.76 18.62
CA LEU A 181 -49.28 4.23 17.26
C LEU A 181 -48.61 3.32 16.21
N LEU A 182 -47.30 3.09 16.36
CA LEU A 182 -46.54 2.30 15.38
C LEU A 182 -46.88 0.81 15.51
N GLU A 183 -47.10 0.31 16.73
CA GLU A 183 -47.51 -1.08 16.95
C GLU A 183 -48.85 -1.42 16.27
N GLY A 184 -49.80 -0.51 16.30
CA GLY A 184 -51.04 -0.64 15.56
C GLY A 184 -50.83 -0.76 14.05
N LYS A 185 -49.98 0.08 13.49
CA LYS A 185 -49.66 0.09 12.06
C LYS A 185 -48.79 -1.12 11.64
N ILE A 186 -47.88 -1.54 12.50
CA ILE A 186 -47.08 -2.76 12.29
C ILE A 186 -47.98 -3.99 12.25
N SER A 187 -48.93 -4.08 13.21
CA SER A 187 -49.90 -5.18 13.28
C SER A 187 -50.79 -5.23 12.03
N GLU A 188 -51.21 -4.09 11.52
CA GLU A 188 -52.01 -3.98 10.30
C GLU A 188 -51.23 -4.50 9.08
N LEU A 189 -49.93 -4.17 8.95
CA LEU A 189 -49.07 -4.69 7.89
C LEU A 189 -48.75 -6.18 8.05
N VAL A 190 -48.60 -6.67 9.28
CA VAL A 190 -48.36 -8.10 9.55
C VAL A 190 -49.58 -8.94 9.13
N GLU A 191 -50.82 -8.45 9.36
CA GLU A 191 -52.02 -9.17 8.91
C GLU A 191 -52.10 -9.22 7.36
N GLU A 192 -51.75 -8.13 6.64
CA GLU A 192 -51.68 -8.16 5.18
C GLU A 192 -50.60 -9.12 4.68
N LEU A 193 -49.42 -9.13 5.33
CA LEU A 193 -48.32 -10.07 5.00
C LEU A 193 -48.74 -11.53 5.21
N LYS A 194 -49.53 -11.80 6.26
CA LYS A 194 -50.12 -13.15 6.49
C LYS A 194 -51.07 -13.54 5.40
N GLN A 195 -51.93 -12.61 4.93
CA GLN A 195 -52.88 -12.88 3.84
C GLN A 195 -52.16 -13.13 2.49
N ALA A 196 -51.06 -12.46 2.24
CA ALA A 196 -50.20 -12.72 1.06
C ALA A 196 -49.63 -14.15 1.11
N GLY A 197 -49.32 -14.66 2.31
CA GLY A 197 -48.95 -16.08 2.56
C GLY A 197 -47.65 -16.60 1.95
N THR A 198 -46.94 -15.81 1.18
CA THR A 198 -45.77 -16.23 0.41
C THR A 198 -44.43 -15.81 1.03
N VAL A 199 -44.43 -14.87 1.97
CA VAL A 199 -43.22 -14.29 2.56
C VAL A 199 -42.63 -15.21 3.61
N THR A 200 -41.39 -15.65 3.42
CA THR A 200 -40.70 -16.60 4.31
C THR A 200 -39.87 -15.92 5.42
N TYR A 201 -39.82 -14.59 5.43
CA TYR A 201 -39.13 -13.82 6.45
C TYR A 201 -39.97 -13.55 7.67
N PRO A 202 -39.41 -13.20 8.85
CA PRO A 202 -40.18 -12.78 10.02
C PRO A 202 -41.10 -11.60 9.67
N LEU A 203 -42.41 -11.83 9.75
CA LEU A 203 -43.39 -10.90 9.20
C LEU A 203 -43.36 -9.53 9.89
N ARG A 204 -43.16 -9.52 11.23
CA ARG A 204 -43.00 -8.28 11.99
C ARG A 204 -41.76 -7.48 11.54
N TRP A 205 -40.63 -8.15 11.35
CA TRP A 205 -39.43 -7.51 10.85
C TRP A 205 -39.64 -6.93 9.45
N VAL A 206 -40.32 -7.67 8.56
CA VAL A 206 -40.65 -7.16 7.23
C VAL A 206 -41.53 -5.92 7.32
N ALA A 207 -42.57 -5.92 8.16
CA ALA A 207 -43.43 -4.78 8.33
C ALA A 207 -42.68 -3.53 8.81
N VAL A 208 -41.78 -3.69 9.80
CA VAL A 208 -40.91 -2.61 10.28
C VAL A 208 -40.01 -2.09 9.15
N LYS A 209 -39.36 -2.98 8.37
CA LYS A 209 -38.49 -2.59 7.27
C LYS A 209 -39.21 -1.91 6.10
N LEU A 210 -40.46 -2.29 5.84
CA LEU A 210 -41.33 -1.60 4.87
C LEU A 210 -41.65 -0.18 5.32
N LEU A 211 -41.91 0.02 6.62
CA LEU A 211 -42.10 1.36 7.19
C LEU A 211 -40.82 2.20 7.20
N GLU A 212 -39.65 1.59 7.46
CA GLU A 212 -38.32 2.22 7.35
C GLU A 212 -37.92 2.52 5.90
N LYS A 213 -38.72 2.16 4.89
CA LYS A 213 -38.37 2.34 3.45
C LYS A 213 -37.07 1.65 3.03
N ASP A 214 -36.77 0.50 3.60
CA ASP A 214 -35.59 -0.29 3.25
C ASP A 214 -35.70 -0.83 1.83
N ALA A 215 -34.87 -0.30 0.91
CA ALA A 215 -34.95 -0.59 -0.52
C ALA A 215 -34.64 -2.05 -0.85
N ASP A 216 -33.72 -2.70 -0.10
CA ASP A 216 -33.38 -4.11 -0.32
C ASP A 216 -34.51 -5.03 0.12
N VAL A 217 -35.12 -4.76 1.26
CA VAL A 217 -36.26 -5.55 1.74
C VAL A 217 -37.48 -5.36 0.84
N ILE A 218 -37.79 -4.12 0.42
CA ILE A 218 -38.85 -3.86 -0.56
C ILE A 218 -38.60 -4.65 -1.85
N GLY A 219 -37.37 -4.63 -2.39
CA GLY A 219 -37.03 -5.38 -3.59
C GLY A 219 -37.09 -6.89 -3.44
N LYS A 220 -36.83 -7.43 -2.23
CA LYS A 220 -37.02 -8.86 -1.90
C LYS A 220 -38.47 -9.23 -1.78
N VAL A 221 -39.28 -8.42 -1.09
CA VAL A 221 -40.69 -8.63 -0.92
C VAL A 221 -41.41 -8.60 -2.27
N MET A 222 -41.05 -7.70 -3.19
CA MET A 222 -41.60 -7.65 -4.55
C MET A 222 -41.40 -8.95 -5.37
N ARG A 223 -40.48 -9.82 -4.98
CA ARG A 223 -40.28 -11.10 -5.67
C ARG A 223 -41.25 -12.19 -5.27
N PHE A 224 -42.02 -11.98 -4.20
CA PHE A 224 -43.05 -12.91 -3.76
C PHE A 224 -44.37 -12.55 -4.42
N GLU A 225 -45.20 -13.54 -4.63
CA GLU A 225 -46.54 -13.35 -5.20
C GLU A 225 -47.49 -12.62 -4.22
N ASN A 226 -48.40 -11.83 -4.75
CA ASN A 226 -49.46 -11.12 -3.99
C ASN A 226 -48.94 -10.06 -2.97
N THR A 227 -47.74 -9.53 -3.14
CA THR A 227 -47.15 -8.57 -2.18
C THR A 227 -47.32 -7.11 -2.60
N GLU A 228 -47.84 -6.82 -3.79
CA GLU A 228 -48.05 -5.46 -4.29
C GLU A 228 -48.96 -4.65 -3.36
N ALA A 229 -50.11 -5.27 -2.90
CA ALA A 229 -51.05 -4.65 -2.00
C ALA A 229 -50.38 -4.27 -0.66
N VAL A 230 -49.52 -5.12 -0.11
CA VAL A 230 -48.76 -4.85 1.12
C VAL A 230 -47.87 -3.62 0.98
N ILE A 231 -47.17 -3.52 -0.16
CA ILE A 231 -46.26 -2.40 -0.43
C ILE A 231 -47.01 -1.08 -0.60
N GLU A 232 -48.14 -1.10 -1.32
CA GLU A 232 -49.01 0.07 -1.44
C GLU A 232 -49.62 0.48 -0.10
N LYS A 233 -50.03 -0.48 0.72
CA LYS A 233 -50.48 -0.21 2.07
C LYS A 233 -49.39 0.39 2.96
N ALA A 234 -48.18 -0.12 2.89
CA ALA A 234 -47.02 0.44 3.60
C ALA A 234 -46.72 1.88 3.15
N LYS A 235 -46.91 2.20 1.87
CA LYS A 235 -46.77 3.58 1.36
C LYS A 235 -47.90 4.47 1.92
N ALA A 236 -49.14 3.99 1.93
CA ALA A 236 -50.25 4.73 2.45
C ALA A 236 -50.09 5.03 3.94
N ILE A 237 -49.69 4.05 4.74
CA ILE A 237 -49.40 4.24 6.17
C ILE A 237 -48.27 5.26 6.38
N ARG A 238 -47.24 5.21 5.62
CA ARG A 238 -46.14 6.22 5.72
C ARG A 238 -46.62 7.64 5.45
N GLU A 239 -47.46 7.84 4.43
CA GLU A 239 -48.02 9.16 4.14
C GLU A 239 -49.03 9.58 5.23
N GLU A 240 -49.80 8.67 5.82
CA GLU A 240 -50.73 8.97 6.90
C GLU A 240 -50.05 9.49 8.18
N ILE A 241 -48.89 8.93 8.53
CA ILE A 241 -48.21 9.26 9.80
C ILE A 241 -47.02 10.22 9.62
N LYS A 242 -46.69 10.62 8.41
CA LYS A 242 -45.58 11.48 8.07
C LYS A 242 -45.53 12.80 8.84
N ASP A 243 -46.68 13.44 9.06
CA ASP A 243 -46.77 14.70 9.78
C ASP A 243 -46.74 14.54 11.31
N GLN A 244 -46.88 13.30 11.81
CA GLN A 244 -46.88 13.00 13.24
C GLN A 244 -45.55 12.46 13.73
N VAL A 245 -44.82 11.71 12.88
CA VAL A 245 -43.64 10.98 13.27
C VAL A 245 -42.63 10.93 12.12
N ASP A 246 -41.38 11.25 12.40
CA ASP A 246 -40.25 11.04 11.48
C ASP A 246 -39.86 9.54 11.52
N LEU A 247 -40.32 8.80 10.50
CA LEU A 247 -40.10 7.35 10.42
C LEU A 247 -38.62 6.97 10.23
N ASP A 248 -37.80 7.85 9.67
CA ASP A 248 -36.37 7.60 9.45
C ASP A 248 -35.60 7.60 10.78
N VAL A 249 -36.11 8.28 11.81
CA VAL A 249 -35.43 8.44 13.11
C VAL A 249 -36.09 7.59 14.20
N ILE A 250 -37.46 7.51 14.23
CA ILE A 250 -38.17 6.95 15.36
C ILE A 250 -37.85 5.49 15.66
N PHE A 251 -37.69 4.62 14.65
CA PHE A 251 -37.32 3.23 14.84
C PHE A 251 -35.91 3.10 15.46
N GLN A 252 -35.02 3.98 15.07
CA GLN A 252 -33.64 4.03 15.63
C GLN A 252 -33.70 4.46 17.10
N GLU A 253 -34.53 5.45 17.41
CA GLU A 253 -34.74 5.95 18.79
C GLU A 253 -35.28 4.87 19.72
N TYR A 254 -36.28 4.11 19.29
CA TYR A 254 -36.83 3.05 20.13
C TYR A 254 -35.86 1.89 20.35
N ARG A 255 -35.06 1.49 19.32
CA ARG A 255 -33.99 0.50 19.48
C ARG A 255 -32.92 0.98 20.44
N HIS A 256 -32.53 2.26 20.33
CA HIS A 256 -31.58 2.86 21.26
C HIS A 256 -32.15 2.93 22.68
N ARG A 257 -33.40 3.32 22.84
CA ARG A 257 -34.09 3.33 24.13
C ARG A 257 -34.10 1.95 24.77
N PHE A 258 -34.39 0.90 24.01
CA PHE A 258 -34.34 -0.49 24.48
C PHE A 258 -32.89 -0.85 24.93
N ALA A 259 -31.89 -0.51 24.15
CA ALA A 259 -30.49 -0.77 24.52
C ALA A 259 -30.09 -0.07 25.82
N VAL A 260 -30.45 1.20 25.97
CA VAL A 260 -30.21 2.00 27.19
C VAL A 260 -30.97 1.42 28.39
N GLU A 261 -32.24 0.97 28.23
CA GLU A 261 -33.05 0.36 29.26
C GLU A 261 -32.41 -0.95 29.76
N VAL A 262 -32.01 -1.84 28.85
CA VAL A 262 -31.29 -3.09 29.19
C VAL A 262 -29.98 -2.77 29.93
N TYR A 263 -29.19 -1.84 29.42
CA TYR A 263 -27.96 -1.42 30.05
C TYR A 263 -28.17 -0.93 31.48
N ASN A 264 -29.05 0.07 31.67
CA ASN A 264 -29.27 0.69 32.99
C ASN A 264 -29.90 -0.29 33.99
N THR A 265 -30.76 -1.19 33.53
CA THR A 265 -31.43 -2.18 34.41
C THR A 265 -30.49 -3.30 34.85
N CYS A 266 -29.53 -3.68 33.98
CA CYS A 266 -28.60 -4.76 34.26
C CYS A 266 -27.30 -4.26 34.92
N LEU A 267 -27.02 -2.96 34.89
CA LEU A 267 -25.84 -2.38 35.51
C LEU A 267 -25.98 -2.41 37.04
N THR A 268 -25.18 -3.24 37.72
CA THR A 268 -25.18 -3.35 39.19
C THR A 268 -24.11 -2.46 39.83
N GLN A 269 -23.02 -2.20 39.12
CA GLN A 269 -21.99 -1.30 39.56
C GLN A 269 -21.54 -0.45 38.38
N ALA A 270 -21.73 0.87 38.50
CA ALA A 270 -21.30 1.83 37.50
C ALA A 270 -19.75 1.94 37.44
N PRO A 271 -19.18 2.28 36.29
CA PRO A 271 -17.76 2.50 36.19
C PRO A 271 -17.33 3.54 37.22
N THR A 272 -16.37 3.21 38.04
CA THR A 272 -15.68 4.21 38.85
C THR A 272 -14.97 5.11 37.83
N GLN A 273 -15.22 6.43 37.87
CA GLN A 273 -14.58 7.38 36.95
C GLN A 273 -13.08 7.44 37.21
N LEU A 274 -12.38 6.39 36.93
CA LEU A 274 -10.93 6.38 36.84
C LEU A 274 -10.59 6.77 35.40
N GLU A 275 -9.96 7.95 35.25
CA GLU A 275 -9.28 8.26 33.97
C GLU A 275 -8.36 7.10 33.66
N THR A 276 -8.65 6.38 32.59
CA THR A 276 -7.81 5.27 32.15
C THR A 276 -6.44 5.82 31.73
N ARG A 277 -5.41 4.98 31.74
CA ARG A 277 -4.11 5.38 31.18
C ARG A 277 -4.25 5.84 29.73
N SER A 278 -5.15 5.21 28.97
CA SER A 278 -5.47 5.60 27.59
C SER A 278 -6.02 7.02 27.50
N ASP A 279 -6.94 7.42 28.37
CA ASP A 279 -7.52 8.76 28.37
C ASP A 279 -6.46 9.84 28.66
N ARG A 280 -5.47 9.51 29.49
CA ARG A 280 -4.37 10.42 29.80
C ARG A 280 -3.45 10.62 28.59
N TYR A 281 -3.13 9.57 27.88
CA TYR A 281 -2.35 9.66 26.63
C TYR A 281 -3.13 10.39 25.55
N ASP A 282 -4.44 10.14 25.43
CA ASP A 282 -5.30 10.77 24.45
C ASP A 282 -5.39 12.29 24.62
N LYS A 283 -5.33 12.81 25.85
CA LYS A 283 -5.26 14.27 26.09
C LYS A 283 -4.09 14.96 25.39
N ILE A 284 -2.99 14.24 25.16
CA ILE A 284 -1.79 14.76 24.49
C ILE A 284 -1.84 14.39 23.01
N LEU A 285 -2.07 13.12 22.67
CA LEU A 285 -1.96 12.61 21.31
C LEU A 285 -3.11 13.05 20.40
N THR A 286 -4.29 13.32 20.97
CA THR A 286 -5.44 13.85 20.22
C THR A 286 -5.63 15.36 20.39
N HIS A 287 -4.64 16.04 21.01
CA HIS A 287 -4.72 17.48 21.22
C HIS A 287 -4.77 18.23 19.89
N ARG A 288 -5.67 19.22 19.79
CA ARG A 288 -5.98 19.95 18.55
C ARG A 288 -4.77 20.55 17.82
N ILE A 289 -3.75 20.99 18.59
CA ILE A 289 -2.54 21.62 18.03
C ILE A 289 -1.36 20.65 18.06
N LEU A 290 -1.15 19.91 19.18
CA LEU A 290 0.00 19.02 19.35
C LEU A 290 -0.16 17.69 18.61
N GLY A 291 -1.36 17.22 18.38
CA GLY A 291 -1.61 15.92 17.75
C GLY A 291 -0.98 15.79 16.37
N LEU A 292 -1.08 16.83 15.53
CA LEU A 292 -0.48 16.80 14.19
C LEU A 292 1.06 16.80 14.22
N PRO A 293 1.75 17.69 14.95
CA PRO A 293 3.21 17.63 15.12
C PRO A 293 3.71 16.29 15.68
N ILE A 294 3.05 15.75 16.71
CA ILE A 294 3.43 14.44 17.29
C ILE A 294 3.31 13.36 16.23
N PHE A 295 2.21 13.37 15.47
CA PHE A 295 2.02 12.43 14.37
C PHE A 295 3.14 12.53 13.32
N MET A 296 3.53 13.75 12.92
CA MET A 296 4.62 13.96 11.96
C MET A 296 5.95 13.41 12.49
N VAL A 297 6.24 13.60 13.78
CA VAL A 297 7.44 13.04 14.43
C VAL A 297 7.41 11.51 14.43
N VAL A 298 6.27 10.91 14.80
CA VAL A 298 6.12 9.43 14.79
C VAL A 298 6.35 8.87 13.38
N MET A 299 5.80 9.53 12.36
CA MET A 299 5.99 9.10 10.97
C MET A 299 7.43 9.32 10.48
N TRP A 300 8.05 10.44 10.84
CA TRP A 300 9.45 10.68 10.55
C TRP A 300 10.35 9.61 11.18
N LEU A 301 10.12 9.27 12.45
CA LEU A 301 10.84 8.17 13.10
C LEU A 301 10.63 6.84 12.40
N LEU A 302 9.40 6.53 11.98
CA LEU A 302 9.10 5.31 11.24
C LEU A 302 9.86 5.25 9.91
N PHE A 303 9.77 6.30 9.08
CA PHE A 303 10.46 6.32 7.79
C PHE A 303 11.98 6.32 7.95
N ASN A 304 12.51 7.07 8.91
CA ASN A 304 13.95 7.06 9.21
C ASN A 304 14.42 5.66 9.64
N PHE A 305 13.66 4.99 10.53
CA PHE A 305 13.93 3.61 10.93
C PHE A 305 13.93 2.65 9.74
N VAL A 306 12.91 2.73 8.89
CA VAL A 306 12.80 1.87 7.70
C VAL A 306 13.98 2.07 6.75
N ASN A 307 14.35 3.32 6.46
CA ASN A 307 15.44 3.61 5.52
C ASN A 307 16.81 3.24 6.12
N THR A 308 17.08 3.61 7.38
CA THR A 308 18.40 3.35 7.99
C THR A 308 18.63 1.87 8.25
N VAL A 309 17.66 1.17 8.85
CA VAL A 309 17.79 -0.26 9.17
C VAL A 309 17.58 -1.12 7.94
N GLY A 310 16.73 -0.69 7.02
CA GLY A 310 16.40 -1.42 5.81
C GLY A 310 17.49 -1.37 4.74
N ALA A 311 18.29 -0.32 4.71
CA ALA A 311 19.42 -0.18 3.78
C ALA A 311 20.47 -1.31 3.96
N ILE A 312 20.71 -1.74 5.19
CA ILE A 312 21.70 -2.78 5.48
C ILE A 312 21.37 -4.11 4.78
N PRO A 313 20.19 -4.76 5.02
CA PRO A 313 19.86 -5.99 4.32
C PRO A 313 19.55 -5.76 2.83
N GLN A 314 19.20 -4.54 2.42
CA GLN A 314 19.06 -4.17 1.01
C GLN A 314 20.41 -4.30 0.32
N GLY A 315 21.47 -3.67 0.83
CA GLY A 315 22.82 -3.73 0.27
C GLY A 315 23.32 -5.18 0.18
N TRP A 316 23.15 -6.01 1.21
CA TRP A 316 23.54 -7.43 1.14
C TRP A 316 22.85 -8.22 0.02
N ILE A 317 21.59 -7.87 -0.29
CA ILE A 317 20.85 -8.51 -1.39
C ILE A 317 21.40 -7.99 -2.73
N GLU A 318 21.65 -6.68 -2.86
CA GLU A 318 22.22 -6.06 -4.05
C GLU A 318 23.60 -6.66 -4.36
N ASP A 319 24.51 -6.69 -3.41
CA ASP A 319 25.85 -7.30 -3.53
C ASP A 319 25.75 -8.78 -3.94
N GLY A 320 24.80 -9.52 -3.33
CA GLY A 320 24.56 -10.92 -3.67
C GLY A 320 24.11 -11.13 -5.12
N PHE A 321 23.22 -10.25 -5.64
CA PHE A 321 22.78 -10.33 -7.03
C PHE A 321 23.87 -9.85 -8.00
N THR A 322 24.66 -8.84 -7.65
CA THR A 322 25.81 -8.36 -8.43
C THR A 322 26.88 -9.47 -8.54
N ALA A 323 27.21 -10.13 -7.42
CA ALA A 323 28.12 -11.28 -7.44
C ALA A 323 27.56 -12.44 -8.28
N LEU A 324 26.24 -12.67 -8.24
CA LEU A 324 25.59 -13.70 -9.07
C LEU A 324 25.66 -13.34 -10.56
N GLN A 325 25.48 -12.06 -10.92
CA GLN A 325 25.66 -11.58 -12.31
C GLN A 325 27.10 -11.80 -12.78
N ALA A 326 28.08 -11.37 -12.00
CA ALA A 326 29.50 -11.56 -12.30
C ALA A 326 29.84 -13.05 -12.51
N TRP A 327 29.30 -13.92 -11.63
CA TRP A 327 29.50 -15.38 -11.79
C TRP A 327 28.86 -15.92 -13.07
N VAL A 328 27.65 -15.47 -13.44
CA VAL A 328 26.99 -15.89 -14.69
C VAL A 328 27.79 -15.48 -15.92
N VAL A 329 28.33 -14.25 -15.91
CA VAL A 329 29.18 -13.75 -17.01
C VAL A 329 30.45 -14.61 -17.19
N THR A 330 31.03 -15.15 -16.11
CA THR A 330 32.21 -16.03 -16.21
C THR A 330 31.88 -17.44 -16.68
N VAL A 331 30.68 -17.95 -16.39
CA VAL A 331 30.31 -19.37 -16.65
C VAL A 331 29.64 -19.54 -18.00
N ILE A 332 28.82 -18.56 -18.42
CA ILE A 332 28.08 -18.62 -19.69
C ILE A 332 28.85 -17.89 -20.78
N PRO A 333 29.12 -18.51 -21.95
CA PRO A 333 29.74 -17.82 -23.07
C PRO A 333 28.97 -16.58 -23.50
N GLU A 334 29.70 -15.57 -23.94
CA GLU A 334 29.12 -14.32 -24.47
C GLU A 334 28.05 -14.62 -25.52
N GLY A 335 26.88 -14.00 -25.36
CA GLY A 335 25.75 -14.17 -26.27
C GLY A 335 24.40 -13.85 -25.65
N GLN A 336 23.34 -14.07 -26.43
CA GLN A 336 21.97 -13.74 -26.09
C GLN A 336 21.50 -14.38 -24.77
N LEU A 337 21.93 -15.60 -24.49
CA LEU A 337 21.53 -16.33 -23.31
C LEU A 337 22.16 -15.73 -22.05
N GLN A 338 23.43 -15.32 -22.12
CA GLN A 338 24.12 -14.66 -21.03
C GLN A 338 23.43 -13.34 -20.68
N SER A 339 23.21 -12.45 -21.68
CA SER A 339 22.54 -11.18 -21.48
C SER A 339 21.08 -11.34 -20.97
N LEU A 340 20.31 -12.31 -21.48
CA LEU A 340 18.95 -12.57 -20.96
C LEU A 340 18.98 -12.97 -19.48
N ILE A 341 19.93 -13.80 -19.09
CA ILE A 341 20.02 -14.30 -17.71
C ILE A 341 20.56 -13.20 -16.81
N SER A 342 21.67 -12.55 -17.18
CA SER A 342 22.31 -11.48 -16.41
C SER A 342 21.42 -10.24 -16.32
N ASP A 343 21.14 -9.62 -17.45
CA ASP A 343 20.56 -8.28 -17.50
C ASP A 343 19.02 -8.33 -17.47
N GLY A 344 18.41 -9.37 -18.04
CA GLY A 344 16.96 -9.53 -18.06
C GLY A 344 16.39 -10.14 -16.79
N ILE A 345 16.94 -11.28 -16.33
CA ILE A 345 16.36 -12.06 -15.23
C ILE A 345 17.00 -11.69 -13.89
N ILE A 346 18.32 -11.79 -13.77
CA ILE A 346 19.01 -11.59 -12.49
C ILE A 346 18.90 -10.13 -12.06
N ALA A 347 19.16 -9.17 -12.93
CA ALA A 347 18.98 -7.75 -12.65
C ALA A 347 17.52 -7.43 -12.28
N GLY A 348 16.53 -7.95 -13.06
CA GLY A 348 15.12 -7.73 -12.78
C GLY A 348 14.63 -8.34 -11.47
N VAL A 349 15.08 -9.55 -11.11
CA VAL A 349 14.77 -10.20 -9.84
C VAL A 349 15.49 -9.51 -8.68
N GLY A 350 16.76 -9.18 -8.87
CA GLY A 350 17.58 -8.45 -7.91
C GLY A 350 16.94 -7.14 -7.49
N ALA A 351 16.56 -6.31 -8.46
CA ALA A 351 15.88 -5.04 -8.23
C ALA A 351 14.55 -5.18 -7.43
N VAL A 352 13.82 -6.30 -7.59
CA VAL A 352 12.61 -6.54 -6.78
C VAL A 352 12.94 -6.98 -5.36
N LEU A 353 13.89 -7.89 -5.23
CA LEU A 353 14.22 -8.50 -3.95
C LEU A 353 15.00 -7.54 -3.05
N SER A 354 15.78 -6.63 -3.59
CA SER A 354 16.49 -5.60 -2.81
C SER A 354 15.53 -4.68 -2.03
N PHE A 355 14.34 -4.39 -2.55
CA PHE A 355 13.34 -3.60 -1.85
C PHE A 355 12.48 -4.37 -0.82
N VAL A 356 12.55 -5.70 -0.80
CA VAL A 356 11.73 -6.51 0.12
C VAL A 356 12.01 -6.20 1.59
N PRO A 357 13.24 -6.04 2.06
CA PRO A 357 13.52 -5.69 3.45
C PRO A 357 12.88 -4.37 3.88
N LEU A 358 12.96 -3.33 3.04
CA LEU A 358 12.34 -2.04 3.32
C LEU A 358 10.83 -2.17 3.45
N ILE A 359 10.20 -2.92 2.54
CA ILE A 359 8.76 -3.13 2.53
C ILE A 359 8.32 -3.94 3.76
N LEU A 360 9.08 -4.96 4.15
CA LEU A 360 8.80 -5.73 5.37
C LEU A 360 8.90 -4.87 6.62
N LEU A 361 9.94 -4.04 6.75
CA LEU A 361 10.09 -3.12 7.88
C LEU A 361 8.99 -2.05 7.89
N LEU A 362 8.59 -1.54 6.74
CA LEU A 362 7.46 -0.63 6.63
C LEU A 362 6.16 -1.30 7.11
N PHE A 363 5.88 -2.53 6.69
CA PHE A 363 4.70 -3.27 7.18
C PHE A 363 4.79 -3.59 8.66
N LEU A 364 5.99 -3.87 9.18
CA LEU A 364 6.21 -4.07 10.61
C LEU A 364 5.82 -2.83 11.42
N GLY A 365 6.34 -1.67 11.03
CA GLY A 365 6.07 -0.41 11.71
C GLY A 365 4.61 0.00 11.62
N ILE A 366 3.99 -0.16 10.45
CA ILE A 366 2.56 0.14 10.26
C ILE A 366 1.70 -0.79 11.10
N SER A 367 1.95 -2.11 11.07
CA SER A 367 1.20 -3.08 11.89
C SER A 367 1.35 -2.78 13.37
N PHE A 368 2.54 -2.39 13.81
CA PHE A 368 2.78 -1.97 15.18
C PHE A 368 1.93 -0.73 15.56
N LEU A 369 1.92 0.31 14.72
CA LEU A 369 1.11 1.51 14.94
C LEU A 369 -0.41 1.23 14.88
N GLU A 370 -0.83 0.31 14.02
CA GLU A 370 -2.23 -0.12 13.88
C GLU A 370 -2.67 -0.91 15.11
N ASP A 371 -1.91 -1.92 15.51
CA ASP A 371 -2.22 -2.79 16.64
C ASP A 371 -2.17 -2.06 17.98
N THR A 372 -1.31 -1.03 18.14
CA THR A 372 -1.29 -0.16 19.34
C THR A 372 -2.54 0.71 19.45
N GLY A 373 -3.33 0.88 18.38
CA GLY A 373 -4.46 1.81 18.32
C GLY A 373 -4.07 3.26 18.01
N TYR A 374 -2.79 3.55 17.74
CA TYR A 374 -2.32 4.91 17.44
C TYR A 374 -2.88 5.44 16.11
N MET A 375 -3.02 4.57 15.09
CA MET A 375 -3.54 4.98 13.78
C MET A 375 -4.98 5.52 13.86
N ALA A 376 -5.81 5.02 14.78
CA ALA A 376 -7.14 5.55 15.02
C ALA A 376 -7.09 7.02 15.50
N ARG A 377 -6.15 7.33 16.41
CA ARG A 377 -5.94 8.71 16.92
C ARG A 377 -5.43 9.65 15.84
N ALA A 378 -4.47 9.18 15.05
CA ALA A 378 -3.97 9.93 13.90
C ALA A 378 -5.10 10.29 12.92
N ALA A 379 -5.96 9.33 12.56
CA ALA A 379 -7.12 9.57 11.72
C ALA A 379 -8.11 10.55 12.37
N PHE A 380 -8.32 10.47 13.68
CA PHE A 380 -9.19 11.40 14.42
C PHE A 380 -8.67 12.84 14.40
N VAL A 381 -7.37 13.05 14.64
CA VAL A 381 -6.74 14.38 14.62
C VAL A 381 -6.88 15.06 13.25
N ILE A 382 -6.72 14.29 12.18
CA ILE A 382 -6.69 14.80 10.81
C ILE A 382 -8.08 14.85 10.17
N ASP A 383 -9.09 14.21 10.76
CA ASP A 383 -10.43 14.11 10.19
C ASP A 383 -11.02 15.46 9.74
N ARG A 384 -10.78 16.53 10.51
CA ARG A 384 -11.24 17.87 10.14
C ARG A 384 -10.65 18.35 8.80
N VAL A 385 -9.36 18.08 8.58
CA VAL A 385 -8.66 18.47 7.35
C VAL A 385 -9.18 17.62 6.19
N MET A 386 -9.32 16.30 6.41
CA MET A 386 -9.81 15.38 5.40
C MET A 386 -11.24 15.71 4.97
N ARG A 387 -12.13 16.03 5.89
CA ARG A 387 -13.51 16.47 5.57
C ARG A 387 -13.52 17.76 4.76
N ALA A 388 -12.65 18.71 5.06
CA ALA A 388 -12.53 19.93 4.26
C ALA A 388 -12.12 19.63 2.80
N CYS A 389 -11.43 18.52 2.56
CA CYS A 389 -11.08 18.01 1.25
C CYS A 389 -12.16 17.11 0.62
N GLY A 390 -13.28 16.86 1.32
CA GLY A 390 -14.36 15.97 0.86
C GLY A 390 -14.07 14.48 1.08
N LEU A 391 -13.11 14.13 1.93
CA LEU A 391 -12.69 12.77 2.25
C LEU A 391 -13.06 12.39 3.69
N HIS A 392 -13.20 11.10 3.94
CA HIS A 392 -13.36 10.56 5.29
C HIS A 392 -12.02 10.56 6.05
N GLY A 393 -12.02 10.78 7.36
CA GLY A 393 -10.79 10.83 8.17
C GLY A 393 -9.92 9.58 8.05
N LYS A 394 -10.54 8.39 7.96
CA LYS A 394 -9.81 7.14 7.72
C LYS A 394 -9.04 7.10 6.38
N SER A 395 -9.42 7.92 5.37
CA SER A 395 -8.71 7.99 4.08
C SER A 395 -7.28 8.49 4.22
N PHE A 396 -6.98 9.19 5.31
CA PHE A 396 -5.64 9.69 5.58
C PHE A 396 -4.61 8.56 5.73
N ILE A 397 -5.00 7.44 6.34
CA ILE A 397 -4.09 6.29 6.57
C ILE A 397 -3.55 5.73 5.24
N PRO A 398 -4.41 5.33 4.27
CA PRO A 398 -3.95 4.93 2.96
C PRO A 398 -3.09 6.00 2.26
N LEU A 399 -3.52 7.27 2.27
CA LEU A 399 -2.78 8.34 1.59
C LEU A 399 -1.40 8.55 2.16
N LEU A 400 -1.26 8.44 3.48
CA LEU A 400 0.05 8.49 4.13
C LEU A 400 0.96 7.35 3.70
N LEU A 401 0.43 6.12 3.64
CA LEU A 401 1.16 4.95 3.13
C LEU A 401 1.66 5.17 1.70
N GLY A 402 0.94 5.99 0.93
CA GLY A 402 1.28 6.37 -0.43
C GLY A 402 2.65 7.05 -0.57
N PHE A 403 3.10 7.77 0.45
CA PHE A 403 4.44 8.36 0.47
C PHE A 403 5.56 7.33 0.58
N GLY A 404 5.29 6.19 1.20
CA GLY A 404 6.22 5.07 1.19
C GLY A 404 6.07 4.25 -0.09
N CYS A 405 4.87 3.69 -0.34
CA CYS A 405 4.59 2.87 -1.52
C CYS A 405 3.09 2.87 -1.85
N SER A 406 2.77 3.05 -3.14
CA SER A 406 1.38 3.07 -3.63
C SER A 406 0.68 1.71 -3.48
N VAL A 407 1.41 0.59 -3.52
CA VAL A 407 0.82 -0.76 -3.39
C VAL A 407 0.16 -0.97 -2.03
N PRO A 408 0.86 -0.83 -0.87
CA PRO A 408 0.23 -0.94 0.44
C PRO A 408 -0.82 0.15 0.68
N SER A 409 -0.65 1.33 0.11
CA SER A 409 -1.62 2.41 0.17
C SER A 409 -2.98 1.99 -0.40
N VAL A 410 -3.00 1.49 -1.62
CA VAL A 410 -4.22 1.01 -2.28
C VAL A 410 -4.85 -0.17 -1.51
N MET A 411 -4.03 -1.10 -1.00
CA MET A 411 -4.51 -2.18 -0.15
C MET A 411 -5.09 -1.68 1.18
N GLY A 412 -4.48 -0.66 1.76
CA GLY A 412 -4.92 -0.01 2.99
C GLY A 412 -6.27 0.70 2.86
N ALA A 413 -6.68 1.06 1.65
CA ALA A 413 -7.99 1.67 1.41
C ALA A 413 -9.19 0.77 1.78
N ARG A 414 -8.95 -0.53 2.03
CA ARG A 414 -9.96 -1.46 2.58
C ARG A 414 -10.48 -1.06 3.97
N ILE A 415 -9.75 -0.24 4.72
CA ILE A 415 -10.20 0.28 6.02
C ILE A 415 -11.43 1.21 5.90
N LEU A 416 -11.72 1.65 4.67
CA LEU A 416 -12.86 2.49 4.37
C LEU A 416 -14.09 1.63 4.07
N ASP A 417 -15.09 1.75 4.92
CA ASP A 417 -16.34 0.98 4.85
C ASP A 417 -17.18 1.42 3.63
N ASN A 418 -17.19 2.74 3.36
CA ASN A 418 -17.92 3.31 2.23
C ASN A 418 -17.18 3.10 0.91
N TYR A 419 -17.86 2.45 -0.05
CA TYR A 419 -17.30 2.19 -1.39
C TYR A 419 -16.85 3.47 -2.10
N LYS A 420 -17.63 4.58 -2.00
CA LYS A 420 -17.31 5.84 -2.69
C LYS A 420 -16.04 6.47 -2.12
N ASP A 421 -15.91 6.53 -0.79
CA ASP A 421 -14.72 7.06 -0.13
C ASP A 421 -13.49 6.21 -0.42
N ARG A 422 -13.65 4.89 -0.45
CA ARG A 422 -12.60 3.94 -0.84
C ARG A 422 -12.15 4.18 -2.27
N MET A 423 -13.08 4.33 -3.20
CA MET A 423 -12.75 4.58 -4.62
C MET A 423 -12.04 5.92 -4.83
N VAL A 424 -12.53 7.00 -4.23
CA VAL A 424 -11.85 8.30 -4.31
C VAL A 424 -10.44 8.21 -3.76
N THR A 425 -10.25 7.58 -2.59
CA THR A 425 -8.94 7.41 -1.96
C THR A 425 -7.99 6.62 -2.86
N ILE A 426 -8.44 5.51 -3.46
CA ILE A 426 -7.63 4.71 -4.40
C ILE A 426 -7.22 5.57 -5.60
N LEU A 427 -8.15 6.33 -6.18
CA LEU A 427 -7.89 7.12 -7.40
C LEU A 427 -6.94 8.31 -7.18
N ILE A 428 -6.84 8.83 -5.96
CA ILE A 428 -5.92 9.95 -5.67
C ILE A 428 -4.60 9.50 -5.04
N THR A 429 -4.49 8.24 -4.61
CA THR A 429 -3.26 7.67 -4.02
C THR A 429 -2.00 7.94 -4.83
N PRO A 430 -1.98 7.83 -6.17
CA PRO A 430 -0.76 8.04 -6.95
C PRO A 430 -0.18 9.46 -6.91
N PHE A 431 -0.97 10.46 -6.52
CA PHE A 431 -0.44 11.82 -6.30
C PHE A 431 0.45 11.92 -5.07
N MET A 432 0.33 10.95 -4.14
CA MET A 432 1.28 10.83 -3.03
C MET A 432 2.57 10.22 -3.57
N SER A 433 3.62 11.02 -3.58
CA SER A 433 4.90 10.62 -4.18
C SER A 433 5.55 9.52 -3.35
N CYS A 434 5.68 8.32 -3.91
CA CYS A 434 6.33 7.19 -3.24
C CYS A 434 7.88 7.35 -3.24
N SER A 435 8.56 6.61 -2.35
CA SER A 435 10.01 6.64 -2.20
C SER A 435 10.77 6.33 -3.50
N ALA A 436 10.23 5.46 -4.37
CA ALA A 436 10.82 5.11 -5.65
C ALA A 436 10.92 6.28 -6.67
N ARG A 437 10.19 7.38 -6.43
CA ARG A 437 10.30 8.61 -7.23
C ARG A 437 11.39 9.54 -6.74
N LEU A 438 11.82 9.40 -5.49
CA LEU A 438 12.78 10.29 -4.86
C LEU A 438 14.14 10.32 -5.59
N PRO A 439 14.74 9.19 -6.01
CA PRO A 439 16.01 9.22 -6.75
C PRO A 439 15.96 10.08 -8.01
N VAL A 440 14.83 10.04 -8.74
CA VAL A 440 14.65 10.89 -9.93
C VAL A 440 14.62 12.37 -9.56
N TYR A 441 13.89 12.72 -8.49
CA TYR A 441 13.82 14.12 -8.06
C TYR A 441 15.16 14.63 -7.54
N THR A 442 15.89 13.82 -6.80
CA THR A 442 17.21 14.20 -6.27
C THR A 442 18.24 14.35 -7.37
N LEU A 443 18.24 13.44 -8.36
CA LEU A 443 19.13 13.54 -9.53
C LEU A 443 18.92 14.87 -10.27
N PHE A 444 17.71 15.18 -10.68
CA PHE A 444 17.43 16.40 -11.43
C PHE A 444 17.55 17.67 -10.58
N ALA A 445 17.26 17.58 -9.27
CA ALA A 445 17.46 18.69 -8.37
C ALA A 445 18.96 18.97 -8.17
N ALA A 446 19.81 17.95 -8.03
CA ALA A 446 21.24 18.10 -7.90
C ALA A 446 21.91 18.59 -9.21
N ALA A 447 21.42 18.09 -10.36
CA ALA A 447 21.98 18.45 -11.66
C ALA A 447 21.73 19.92 -12.05
N PHE A 448 20.56 20.48 -11.75
CA PHE A 448 20.13 21.76 -12.33
C PHE A 448 19.89 22.87 -11.30
N PHE A 449 20.01 22.61 -10.01
CA PHE A 449 19.78 23.61 -8.97
C PHE A 449 20.95 23.66 -8.00
N PRO A 450 21.29 24.85 -7.47
CA PRO A 450 22.30 24.97 -6.42
C PRO A 450 21.98 24.07 -5.22
N PRO A 451 22.98 23.51 -4.53
CA PRO A 451 22.78 22.60 -3.40
C PRO A 451 21.85 23.15 -2.32
N GLU A 452 21.87 24.48 -2.10
CA GLU A 452 21.00 25.16 -1.13
C GLU A 452 19.51 25.08 -1.50
N TRP A 453 19.16 24.98 -2.78
CA TRP A 453 17.80 24.96 -3.30
C TRP A 453 17.29 23.57 -3.66
N ALA A 454 18.19 22.61 -3.89
CA ALA A 454 17.81 21.26 -4.33
C ALA A 454 16.78 20.61 -3.41
N GLY A 455 16.98 20.66 -2.09
CA GLY A 455 16.01 20.16 -1.11
C GLY A 455 14.67 20.90 -1.15
N THR A 456 14.69 22.20 -1.39
CA THR A 456 13.46 23.01 -1.50
C THR A 456 12.65 22.64 -2.75
N VAL A 457 13.30 22.38 -3.86
CA VAL A 457 12.67 21.94 -5.12
C VAL A 457 11.99 20.58 -4.91
N VAL A 458 12.69 19.62 -4.32
CA VAL A 458 12.12 18.31 -4.01
C VAL A 458 10.89 18.46 -3.08
N PHE A 459 11.01 19.26 -2.03
CA PHE A 459 9.89 19.53 -1.13
C PHE A 459 8.70 20.16 -1.86
N ALA A 460 8.95 21.11 -2.77
CA ALA A 460 7.89 21.75 -3.55
C ALA A 460 7.14 20.75 -4.44
N VAL A 461 7.85 19.79 -5.06
CA VAL A 461 7.23 18.71 -5.85
C VAL A 461 6.33 17.83 -4.97
N TYR A 462 6.79 17.44 -3.77
CA TYR A 462 5.95 16.69 -2.83
C TYR A 462 4.71 17.47 -2.39
N ALA A 463 4.86 18.74 -2.06
CA ALA A 463 3.75 19.62 -1.68
C ALA A 463 2.73 19.77 -2.82
N LEU A 464 3.20 19.88 -4.06
CA LEU A 464 2.35 19.97 -5.24
C LEU A 464 1.54 18.68 -5.45
N GLY A 465 2.14 17.51 -5.19
CA GLY A 465 1.43 16.23 -5.21
C GLY A 465 0.24 16.21 -4.22
N ILE A 466 0.44 16.70 -3.00
CA ILE A 466 -0.65 16.83 -2.01
C ILE A 466 -1.75 17.76 -2.52
N VAL A 467 -1.39 18.88 -3.11
CA VAL A 467 -2.35 19.84 -3.68
C VAL A 467 -3.18 19.18 -4.79
N PHE A 468 -2.54 18.46 -5.72
CA PHE A 468 -3.25 17.72 -6.75
C PHE A 468 -4.17 16.64 -6.16
N GLY A 469 -3.70 15.90 -5.17
CA GLY A 469 -4.53 14.93 -4.45
C GLY A 469 -5.80 15.55 -3.87
N ILE A 470 -5.70 16.72 -3.24
CA ILE A 470 -6.85 17.46 -2.69
C ILE A 470 -7.80 17.95 -3.80
N VAL A 471 -7.26 18.51 -4.87
CA VAL A 471 -8.05 19.01 -6.00
C VAL A 471 -8.84 17.87 -6.64
N PHE A 472 -8.17 16.76 -6.96
CA PHE A 472 -8.82 15.60 -7.57
C PHE A 472 -9.79 14.91 -6.62
N ALA A 473 -9.50 14.86 -5.32
CA ALA A 473 -10.46 14.38 -4.33
C ALA A 473 -11.78 15.13 -4.41
N LYS A 474 -11.74 16.48 -4.45
CA LYS A 474 -12.93 17.31 -4.60
C LYS A 474 -13.65 17.09 -5.93
N ILE A 475 -12.89 17.01 -7.03
CA ILE A 475 -13.45 16.75 -8.36
C ILE A 475 -14.16 15.39 -8.39
N PHE A 476 -13.49 14.32 -7.95
CA PHE A 476 -14.09 12.99 -7.96
C PHE A 476 -15.28 12.88 -7.02
N ARG A 477 -15.23 13.54 -5.85
CA ARG A 477 -16.36 13.54 -4.93
C ARG A 477 -17.57 14.27 -5.51
N GLN A 478 -17.35 15.36 -6.23
CA GLN A 478 -18.43 16.15 -6.80
C GLN A 478 -19.06 15.52 -8.05
N TYR A 479 -18.24 14.94 -8.96
CA TYR A 479 -18.71 14.51 -10.27
C TYR A 479 -18.85 12.99 -10.44
N LEU A 480 -17.97 12.17 -9.83
CA LEU A 480 -17.98 10.72 -10.00
C LEU A 480 -18.71 9.99 -8.87
N PHE A 481 -18.53 10.47 -7.64
CA PHE A 481 -19.00 9.79 -6.44
C PHE A 481 -19.86 10.70 -5.55
N ALA A 482 -20.76 11.46 -6.17
CA ALA A 482 -21.67 12.36 -5.45
C ALA A 482 -22.50 11.62 -4.39
N GLY A 483 -22.71 12.24 -3.24
CA GLY A 483 -23.50 11.74 -2.13
C GLY A 483 -23.11 12.41 -0.81
N GLU A 484 -23.95 12.26 0.20
CA GLU A 484 -23.67 12.78 1.53
C GLU A 484 -22.49 12.05 2.16
N ALA A 485 -21.65 12.78 2.86
CA ALA A 485 -20.58 12.20 3.66
C ALA A 485 -21.20 11.54 4.89
N GLU A 486 -20.86 10.29 5.14
CA GLU A 486 -21.28 9.63 6.37
C GLU A 486 -20.67 10.33 7.59
N PRO A 487 -21.44 10.48 8.69
CA PRO A 487 -20.88 11.07 9.91
C PRO A 487 -19.75 10.18 10.42
N PHE A 488 -18.62 10.81 10.71
CA PHE A 488 -17.46 10.11 11.28
C PHE A 488 -17.72 9.77 12.75
N VAL A 489 -18.07 8.54 13.02
CA VAL A 489 -18.10 7.99 14.36
C VAL A 489 -16.98 6.96 14.45
N MET A 490 -15.88 7.30 15.11
CA MET A 490 -14.77 6.40 15.35
C MET A 490 -14.59 6.16 16.84
N GLU A 491 -14.68 4.92 17.25
CA GLU A 491 -14.22 4.51 18.56
C GLU A 491 -12.70 4.57 18.61
N LEU A 492 -12.16 5.17 19.66
CA LEU A 492 -10.75 5.10 19.96
C LEU A 492 -10.51 3.84 20.79
N PRO A 493 -9.98 2.75 20.22
CA PRO A 493 -9.74 1.53 20.97
C PRO A 493 -8.70 1.82 22.07
N PRO A 494 -8.76 1.16 23.25
CA PRO A 494 -7.73 1.32 24.27
C PRO A 494 -6.36 0.96 23.71
N TYR A 495 -5.30 1.62 24.22
CA TYR A 495 -3.94 1.28 23.80
C TYR A 495 -3.56 -0.11 24.30
N HIS A 496 -3.08 -0.92 23.37
CA HIS A 496 -2.56 -2.25 23.64
C HIS A 496 -1.15 -2.39 23.09
N LEU A 497 -0.25 -2.99 23.86
CA LEU A 497 1.04 -3.42 23.30
C LEU A 497 0.80 -4.70 22.49
N PRO A 498 1.10 -4.67 21.19
CA PRO A 498 0.93 -5.85 20.36
C PRO A 498 1.92 -6.95 20.75
N THR A 499 1.52 -8.19 20.57
CA THR A 499 2.45 -9.29 20.75
C THR A 499 3.39 -9.37 19.54
N LEU A 500 4.69 -9.56 19.79
CA LEU A 500 5.69 -9.64 18.73
C LEU A 500 5.30 -10.69 17.66
N LYS A 501 4.73 -11.81 18.10
CA LYS A 501 4.27 -12.88 17.20
C LYS A 501 3.17 -12.39 16.24
N ALA A 502 2.18 -11.63 16.72
CA ALA A 502 1.10 -11.12 15.88
C ALA A 502 1.65 -10.13 14.85
N THR A 503 2.45 -9.15 15.28
CA THR A 503 3.03 -8.14 14.41
C THR A 503 3.92 -8.76 13.32
N LEU A 504 4.78 -9.72 13.69
CA LEU A 504 5.59 -10.45 12.70
C LEU A 504 4.74 -11.28 11.73
N THR A 505 3.67 -11.93 12.21
CA THR A 505 2.78 -12.69 11.34
C THR A 505 2.12 -11.77 10.31
N HIS A 506 1.58 -10.62 10.74
CA HIS A 506 0.99 -9.62 9.84
C HIS A 506 2.01 -9.06 8.84
N MET A 507 3.25 -8.79 9.30
CA MET A 507 4.35 -8.37 8.44
C MET A 507 4.61 -9.40 7.32
N PHE A 508 4.82 -10.67 7.68
CA PHE A 508 5.11 -11.72 6.71
C PHE A 508 3.94 -12.03 5.77
N GLU A 509 2.71 -12.05 6.26
CA GLU A 509 1.53 -12.26 5.42
C GLU A 509 1.40 -11.16 4.35
N ARG A 510 1.56 -9.89 4.75
CA ARG A 510 1.53 -8.74 3.82
C ARG A 510 2.72 -8.76 2.85
N GLY A 511 3.92 -9.10 3.33
CA GLY A 511 5.14 -9.23 2.52
C GLY A 511 5.06 -10.35 1.48
N ILE A 512 4.59 -11.53 1.86
CA ILE A 512 4.39 -12.65 0.91
C ILE A 512 3.32 -12.30 -0.12
N MET A 513 2.26 -11.61 0.28
CA MET A 513 1.27 -11.11 -0.68
C MET A 513 1.88 -10.14 -1.70
N TYR A 514 2.76 -9.25 -1.26
CA TYR A 514 3.49 -8.35 -2.15
C TYR A 514 4.35 -9.13 -3.14
N LEU A 515 5.22 -10.02 -2.64
CA LEU A 515 6.11 -10.82 -3.49
C LEU A 515 5.36 -11.65 -4.54
N LYS A 516 4.30 -12.34 -4.13
CA LYS A 516 3.50 -13.16 -5.07
C LYS A 516 2.78 -12.33 -6.12
N LYS A 517 2.42 -11.09 -5.82
CA LYS A 517 1.62 -10.25 -6.74
C LYS A 517 2.48 -9.33 -7.58
N ALA A 518 3.45 -8.66 -6.96
CA ALA A 518 4.30 -7.69 -7.65
C ALA A 518 5.46 -8.38 -8.38
N GLY A 519 6.13 -9.36 -7.76
CA GLY A 519 7.31 -10.00 -8.31
C GLY A 519 7.10 -10.62 -9.69
N THR A 520 5.98 -11.32 -9.91
CA THR A 520 5.69 -11.93 -11.23
C THR A 520 5.50 -10.89 -12.34
N PHE A 521 4.80 -9.79 -12.03
CA PHE A 521 4.56 -8.73 -13.02
C PHE A 521 5.84 -7.93 -13.32
N ILE A 522 6.64 -7.65 -12.28
CA ILE A 522 7.89 -6.90 -12.45
C ILE A 522 8.90 -7.74 -13.24
N LEU A 523 9.05 -9.03 -12.91
CA LEU A 523 9.92 -9.93 -13.68
C LEU A 523 9.52 -9.97 -15.17
N ALA A 524 8.23 -10.12 -15.46
CA ALA A 524 7.74 -10.10 -16.85
C ALA A 524 8.02 -8.76 -17.54
N ALA A 525 7.88 -7.65 -16.81
CA ALA A 525 8.17 -6.32 -17.32
C ALA A 525 9.68 -6.12 -17.54
N SER A 526 10.53 -6.60 -16.64
CA SER A 526 12.01 -6.51 -16.81
C SER A 526 12.48 -7.29 -18.02
N ILE A 527 11.97 -8.51 -18.22
CA ILE A 527 12.29 -9.30 -19.41
C ILE A 527 11.80 -8.57 -20.70
N LEU A 528 10.62 -7.96 -20.65
CA LEU A 528 10.11 -7.18 -21.77
C LEU A 528 10.99 -5.96 -22.05
N VAL A 529 11.37 -5.20 -21.02
CA VAL A 529 12.27 -4.03 -21.16
C VAL A 529 13.62 -4.48 -21.73
N TRP A 530 14.22 -5.51 -21.17
CA TRP A 530 15.43 -6.10 -21.71
C TRP A 530 15.28 -6.44 -23.19
N PHE A 531 14.18 -7.14 -23.57
CA PHE A 531 13.95 -7.50 -24.97
C PHE A 531 13.87 -6.28 -25.89
N ILE A 532 13.09 -5.25 -25.53
CA ILE A 532 12.94 -4.07 -26.40
C ILE A 532 14.19 -3.18 -26.43
N THR A 533 15.05 -3.21 -25.41
CA THR A 533 16.30 -2.45 -25.39
C THR A 533 17.46 -3.18 -26.06
N THR A 534 17.45 -4.53 -26.05
CA THR A 534 18.54 -5.34 -26.59
C THR A 534 18.34 -5.64 -28.09
N TYR A 535 17.09 -5.73 -28.54
CA TYR A 535 16.81 -6.09 -29.95
C TYR A 535 16.45 -4.87 -30.81
N PRO A 536 16.79 -4.89 -32.17
CA PRO A 536 17.49 -5.95 -32.87
C PRO A 536 18.98 -6.03 -32.48
N MET A 537 19.60 -7.22 -32.57
CA MET A 537 21.01 -7.42 -32.25
C MET A 537 21.93 -7.15 -33.42
N ASP A 538 21.44 -7.43 -34.63
CA ASP A 538 22.16 -7.11 -35.87
C ASP A 538 21.99 -5.61 -36.18
N VAL A 539 22.91 -4.81 -35.66
CA VAL A 539 22.92 -3.36 -35.79
C VAL A 539 24.00 -3.00 -36.83
N GLU A 540 23.65 -2.16 -37.78
CA GLU A 540 24.64 -1.56 -38.68
C GLU A 540 25.27 -0.33 -37.98
N TYR A 541 26.52 -0.47 -37.55
CA TYR A 541 27.25 0.64 -36.93
C TYR A 541 27.75 1.62 -37.99
N SER A 542 27.72 2.91 -37.67
CA SER A 542 28.25 3.98 -38.54
C SER A 542 29.77 3.96 -38.60
N LYS A 543 30.44 3.42 -37.59
CA LYS A 543 31.88 3.32 -37.44
C LYS A 543 32.27 1.88 -37.12
N ASP A 544 33.51 1.51 -37.48
CA ASP A 544 34.11 0.26 -37.05
C ASP A 544 34.73 0.46 -35.67
N TYR A 545 33.98 0.20 -34.60
CA TYR A 545 34.40 0.40 -33.23
C TYR A 545 35.52 -0.54 -32.80
N ASP A 546 35.58 -1.73 -33.35
CA ASP A 546 36.68 -2.69 -33.08
C ASP A 546 37.97 -2.16 -33.68
N ALA A 547 37.97 -1.58 -34.89
CA ALA A 547 39.13 -0.89 -35.46
C ALA A 547 39.50 0.38 -34.68
N LEU A 548 38.57 1.08 -34.07
CA LEU A 548 38.83 2.23 -33.21
C LEU A 548 39.56 1.81 -31.92
N HIS A 549 39.12 0.78 -31.25
CA HIS A 549 39.82 0.20 -30.09
C HIS A 549 41.24 -0.19 -30.42
N ASP A 550 41.43 -0.88 -31.56
CA ASP A 550 42.77 -1.26 -32.03
C ASP A 550 43.65 -0.05 -32.29
N GLN A 551 43.12 1.03 -32.89
CA GLN A 551 43.85 2.28 -33.15
C GLN A 551 44.25 3.00 -31.85
N VAL A 552 43.33 3.08 -30.90
CA VAL A 552 43.61 3.71 -29.61
C VAL A 552 44.64 2.91 -28.83
N ALA A 553 44.48 1.58 -28.75
CA ALA A 553 45.44 0.70 -28.13
C ALA A 553 46.86 0.87 -28.74
N GLN A 554 47.00 0.85 -30.09
CA GLN A 554 48.28 1.09 -30.77
C GLN A 554 48.86 2.48 -30.47
N THR A 555 48.01 3.49 -30.36
CA THR A 555 48.45 4.85 -30.04
C THR A 555 49.07 4.91 -28.65
N TYR A 556 48.43 4.27 -27.66
CA TYR A 556 48.98 4.24 -26.30
C TYR A 556 50.18 3.30 -26.15
N GLU A 557 50.23 2.17 -26.89
CA GLU A 557 51.41 1.35 -26.96
C GLU A 557 52.64 2.16 -27.51
N MET A 558 52.43 3.01 -28.52
CA MET A 558 53.49 3.91 -29.03
C MET A 558 53.87 4.95 -27.98
N LYS A 559 52.90 5.57 -27.26
CA LYS A 559 53.19 6.53 -26.18
C LYS A 559 53.96 5.87 -25.04
N ASP A 560 53.64 4.66 -24.67
CA ASP A 560 54.36 3.88 -23.66
C ASP A 560 55.80 3.57 -24.11
N ALA A 561 55.98 3.17 -25.38
CA ALA A 561 57.31 2.95 -25.94
C ALA A 561 58.17 4.26 -26.00
N GLU A 562 57.53 5.39 -26.35
CA GLU A 562 58.21 6.71 -26.31
C GLU A 562 58.53 7.12 -24.87
N THR A 563 57.64 6.88 -23.92
CA THR A 563 57.88 7.15 -22.49
C THR A 563 59.07 6.35 -21.97
N LEU A 564 59.07 5.04 -22.21
CA LEU A 564 60.19 4.15 -21.83
C LEU A 564 61.49 4.59 -22.46
N ALA A 565 61.49 4.96 -23.74
CA ALA A 565 62.68 5.46 -24.45
C ALA A 565 63.19 6.81 -23.91
N HIS A 566 62.25 7.71 -23.56
CA HIS A 566 62.63 9.06 -23.00
C HIS A 566 63.27 8.91 -21.63
N PHE A 567 62.86 7.98 -20.80
CA PHE A 567 63.45 7.71 -19.49
C PHE A 567 64.66 6.73 -19.56
N GLY A 568 65.05 6.22 -20.76
CA GLY A 568 66.23 5.35 -20.99
C GLY A 568 65.98 3.90 -20.47
N ILE A 569 64.78 3.43 -20.37
CA ILE A 569 64.39 2.06 -19.98
C ILE A 569 64.55 1.17 -21.22
N ALA A 570 65.64 0.34 -21.27
CA ALA A 570 65.98 -0.44 -22.46
C ALA A 570 65.87 -1.97 -22.21
N THR A 571 65.94 -2.40 -20.96
CA THR A 571 65.96 -3.84 -20.62
C THR A 571 64.57 -4.33 -20.29
N ASP A 572 64.23 -5.58 -20.66
CA ASP A 572 62.92 -6.16 -20.38
C ASP A 572 62.69 -6.28 -18.87
N GLU A 573 63.74 -6.53 -18.08
CA GLU A 573 63.66 -6.60 -16.61
C GLU A 573 63.25 -5.26 -15.98
N GLN A 574 63.70 -4.12 -16.55
CA GLN A 574 63.29 -2.78 -16.11
C GLN A 574 61.85 -2.46 -16.53
N LYS A 575 61.41 -2.93 -17.69
CA LYS A 575 60.02 -2.78 -18.14
C LYS A 575 59.07 -3.54 -17.24
N ASP A 576 59.43 -4.79 -16.89
CA ASP A 576 58.60 -5.60 -15.97
C ASP A 576 58.48 -4.94 -14.60
N GLN A 577 59.56 -4.34 -14.08
CA GLN A 577 59.56 -3.59 -12.83
C GLN A 577 58.64 -2.33 -12.90
N VAL A 578 58.68 -1.61 -14.01
CA VAL A 578 57.79 -0.46 -14.20
C VAL A 578 56.32 -0.90 -14.26
N ASN A 579 56.05 -1.97 -15.00
CA ASN A 579 54.66 -2.53 -15.08
C ASN A 579 54.17 -2.99 -13.70
N GLU A 580 55.01 -3.64 -12.89
CA GLU A 580 54.67 -4.03 -11.52
C GLU A 580 54.31 -2.82 -10.63
N ILE A 581 55.04 -1.69 -10.81
CA ILE A 581 54.74 -0.44 -10.10
C ILE A 581 53.39 0.15 -10.57
N VAL A 582 53.12 0.12 -11.88
CA VAL A 582 51.85 0.59 -12.45
C VAL A 582 50.65 -0.26 -11.92
N ASP A 583 50.82 -1.59 -11.87
CA ASP A 583 49.81 -2.49 -11.34
C ASP A 583 49.55 -2.26 -9.84
N ASN A 584 50.63 -1.98 -9.08
CA ASN A 584 50.49 -1.58 -7.67
C ASN A 584 49.75 -0.25 -7.52
N MET A 585 50.00 0.73 -8.42
CA MET A 585 49.24 1.98 -8.42
C MET A 585 47.75 1.74 -8.70
N LYS A 586 47.42 0.90 -9.69
CA LYS A 586 46.04 0.54 -10.02
C LYS A 586 45.34 -0.15 -8.83
N SER A 587 46.02 -1.09 -8.18
CA SER A 587 45.46 -1.79 -7.00
C SER A 587 45.27 -0.82 -5.83
N THR A 588 46.18 0.13 -5.61
CA THR A 588 46.07 1.14 -4.55
C THR A 588 44.86 2.05 -4.77
N VAL A 589 44.60 2.42 -6.02
CA VAL A 589 43.38 3.20 -6.37
C VAL A 589 42.11 2.40 -6.15
N ALA A 590 42.08 1.15 -6.60
CA ALA A 590 40.96 0.25 -6.40
C ALA A 590 40.64 0.04 -4.91
N ASP A 591 41.68 -0.18 -4.08
CA ASP A 591 41.50 -0.32 -2.63
C ASP A 591 41.04 0.98 -1.97
N ALA A 592 41.57 2.13 -2.41
CA ALA A 592 41.13 3.43 -1.89
C ALA A 592 39.69 3.78 -2.30
N THR A 593 39.30 3.44 -3.51
CA THR A 593 37.90 3.56 -4.00
C THR A 593 36.95 2.70 -3.16
N THR A 594 37.30 1.43 -2.95
CA THR A 594 36.50 0.52 -2.12
C THR A 594 36.35 1.02 -0.68
N GLN A 595 37.44 1.57 -0.10
CA GLN A 595 37.41 2.14 1.25
C GLN A 595 36.55 3.41 1.35
N ALA A 596 36.61 4.28 0.33
CA ALA A 596 35.79 5.48 0.26
C ALA A 596 34.31 5.11 0.12
N GLU A 597 33.98 4.12 -0.70
CA GLU A 597 32.60 3.57 -0.84
C GLU A 597 32.09 3.00 0.46
N ASP A 598 32.86 2.18 1.18
CA ASP A 598 32.52 1.63 2.48
C ASP A 598 32.32 2.75 3.55
N ALA A 599 33.04 3.86 3.43
CA ALA A 599 32.91 5.02 4.30
C ALA A 599 31.76 5.98 3.91
N GLY A 600 31.17 5.81 2.74
CA GLY A 600 30.18 6.72 2.17
C GLY A 600 30.79 8.06 1.72
N GLU A 601 32.07 8.08 1.40
CA GLU A 601 32.86 9.21 0.89
C GLU A 601 33.01 9.09 -0.62
N ALA A 602 33.33 10.21 -1.30
CA ALA A 602 33.59 10.17 -2.73
C ALA A 602 34.92 9.45 -3.01
N ALA A 603 34.94 8.64 -4.07
CA ALA A 603 36.17 8.00 -4.53
C ALA A 603 37.27 9.05 -4.80
N PRO A 604 38.54 8.72 -4.56
CA PRO A 604 39.63 9.64 -4.82
C PRO A 604 39.74 9.98 -6.33
N GLU A 605 39.55 11.24 -6.66
CA GLU A 605 39.68 11.74 -8.04
C GLU A 605 41.16 11.90 -8.37
N ILE A 606 41.66 11.17 -9.39
CA ILE A 606 43.04 11.20 -9.81
C ILE A 606 43.13 11.97 -11.12
N GLU A 607 43.68 13.18 -11.05
CA GLU A 607 43.94 13.98 -12.26
C GLU A 607 45.05 13.32 -13.10
N VAL A 608 44.72 12.95 -14.33
CA VAL A 608 45.60 12.27 -15.28
C VAL A 608 46.01 13.18 -16.46
N GLU A 609 45.83 14.49 -16.31
CA GLU A 609 46.32 15.45 -17.32
C GLU A 609 47.86 15.40 -17.45
N ASP A 610 48.40 15.83 -18.63
CA ASP A 610 49.81 15.71 -18.95
C ASP A 610 50.72 16.35 -17.90
N ASP A 611 50.31 17.49 -17.32
CA ASP A 611 51.10 18.25 -16.33
C ASP A 611 50.71 17.93 -14.86
N SER A 612 49.83 16.95 -14.61
CA SER A 612 49.40 16.60 -13.26
C SER A 612 50.51 15.95 -12.43
N GLU A 613 50.64 16.36 -11.17
CA GLU A 613 51.54 15.75 -10.19
C GLU A 613 50.88 14.51 -9.62
N ALA A 614 51.70 13.53 -9.22
CA ALA A 614 51.16 12.30 -8.60
C ALA A 614 50.51 12.62 -7.25
N PRO A 615 49.25 12.13 -7.01
CA PRO A 615 48.55 12.31 -5.75
C PRO A 615 49.32 11.79 -4.54
N GLU A 616 49.04 12.33 -3.35
CA GLU A 616 49.58 11.86 -2.07
C GLU A 616 49.31 10.37 -1.81
N LEU A 617 48.27 9.82 -2.40
CA LEU A 617 47.92 8.40 -2.36
C LEU A 617 49.08 7.46 -2.79
N PHE A 618 49.97 7.94 -3.68
CA PHE A 618 51.10 7.16 -4.20
C PHE A 618 52.42 7.43 -3.49
N ASN A 619 52.46 8.20 -2.39
CA ASN A 619 53.70 8.54 -1.70
C ASN A 619 54.50 7.34 -1.24
N ASP A 620 53.84 6.28 -0.72
CA ASP A 620 54.51 5.06 -0.29
C ASP A 620 55.16 4.31 -1.46
N ILE A 621 54.47 4.26 -2.61
CA ILE A 621 55.00 3.64 -3.84
C ILE A 621 56.18 4.49 -4.39
N LYS A 622 56.07 5.80 -4.30
CA LYS A 622 57.11 6.73 -4.71
C LYS A 622 58.39 6.61 -3.85
N GLU A 623 58.26 6.50 -2.53
CA GLU A 623 59.39 6.30 -1.61
C GLU A 623 60.11 4.97 -1.85
N GLN A 624 59.36 3.92 -2.16
CA GLN A 624 59.92 2.60 -2.44
C GLN A 624 60.61 2.48 -3.80
N ASN A 625 60.22 3.31 -4.79
CA ASN A 625 60.65 3.18 -6.18
C ASN A 625 61.08 4.52 -6.77
N GLU A 626 61.85 5.38 -6.05
CA GLU A 626 62.19 6.75 -6.37
C GLU A 626 62.74 6.95 -7.80
N GLN A 627 63.54 6.02 -8.34
CA GLN A 627 64.08 6.10 -9.67
C GLN A 627 63.17 5.75 -10.82
N LEU A 628 62.27 4.80 -10.62
CA LEU A 628 61.32 4.30 -11.65
C LEU A 628 59.92 4.93 -11.55
N PHE A 629 59.62 5.58 -10.44
CA PHE A 629 58.32 6.18 -10.20
C PHE A 629 57.88 7.23 -11.26
N PRO A 630 58.75 8.13 -11.75
CA PRO A 630 58.35 9.09 -12.77
C PRO A 630 57.91 8.42 -14.09
N VAL A 631 58.55 7.32 -14.43
CA VAL A 631 58.20 6.51 -15.61
C VAL A 631 56.90 5.78 -15.39
N ALA A 632 56.73 5.13 -14.20
CA ALA A 632 55.55 4.42 -13.85
C ALA A 632 54.34 5.35 -13.76
N TRP A 633 54.50 6.57 -13.23
CA TRP A 633 53.45 7.58 -13.20
C TRP A 633 52.99 8.00 -14.60
N ALA A 634 53.95 8.21 -15.51
CA ALA A 634 53.65 8.55 -16.90
C ALA A 634 52.92 7.41 -17.63
N MET A 635 53.31 6.15 -17.38
CA MET A 635 52.62 4.97 -17.92
C MET A 635 51.27 4.74 -17.28
N TYR A 636 51.10 5.00 -15.98
CA TYR A 636 49.80 4.98 -15.31
C TYR A 636 48.83 5.98 -15.94
N LYS A 637 49.27 7.22 -16.18
CA LYS A 637 48.48 8.21 -16.90
C LYS A 637 48.06 7.74 -18.29
N ASN A 638 49.00 7.18 -19.05
CA ASN A 638 48.69 6.63 -20.37
C ASN A 638 47.63 5.51 -20.27
N SER A 639 47.79 4.58 -19.33
CA SER A 639 46.79 3.51 -19.10
C SER A 639 45.44 4.03 -18.68
N ALA A 640 45.39 5.00 -17.77
CA ALA A 640 44.11 5.60 -17.33
C ALA A 640 43.41 6.36 -18.49
N ASN A 641 44.20 7.08 -19.31
CA ASN A 641 43.67 7.74 -20.50
C ASN A 641 43.20 6.74 -21.58
N LEU A 642 43.92 5.60 -21.74
CA LEU A 642 43.50 4.51 -22.62
C LEU A 642 42.15 3.91 -22.16
N ASP A 643 42.01 3.66 -20.86
CA ASP A 643 40.80 3.14 -20.28
C ASP A 643 39.60 4.12 -20.48
N ASP A 644 39.83 5.43 -20.28
CA ASP A 644 38.84 6.51 -20.52
C ASP A 644 38.43 6.63 -22.00
N GLU A 645 39.42 6.57 -22.95
CA GLU A 645 39.12 6.59 -24.39
C GLU A 645 38.34 5.32 -24.83
N ASN A 646 38.73 4.15 -24.33
CA ASN A 646 38.03 2.89 -24.61
C ASN A 646 36.59 2.95 -24.06
N GLN A 647 36.42 3.47 -22.86
CA GLN A 647 35.09 3.65 -22.26
C GLN A 647 34.22 4.56 -23.14
N LYS A 648 34.77 5.69 -23.63
CA LYS A 648 34.05 6.59 -24.54
C LYS A 648 33.64 5.91 -25.85
N ILE A 649 34.52 5.06 -26.42
CA ILE A 649 34.21 4.29 -27.62
C ILE A 649 33.10 3.27 -27.36
N ASP A 650 33.13 2.57 -26.23
CA ASP A 650 32.10 1.61 -25.84
C ASP A 650 30.78 2.32 -25.56
N GLU A 651 30.82 3.48 -24.94
CA GLU A 651 29.65 4.34 -24.70
C GLU A 651 29.00 4.78 -26.02
N GLU A 652 29.81 5.23 -26.99
CA GLU A 652 29.31 5.61 -28.32
C GLU A 652 28.70 4.41 -29.05
N LYS A 653 29.37 3.23 -29.01
CA LYS A 653 28.91 1.97 -29.57
C LYS A 653 27.54 1.55 -28.98
N ASN A 654 27.44 1.62 -27.64
CA ASN A 654 26.23 1.26 -26.92
C ASN A 654 25.08 2.25 -27.19
N SER A 655 25.38 3.54 -27.27
CA SER A 655 24.43 4.59 -27.63
C SER A 655 23.87 4.36 -29.04
N GLU A 656 24.73 4.07 -30.03
CA GLU A 656 24.32 3.81 -31.41
C GLU A 656 23.50 2.52 -31.52
N LYS A 657 23.87 1.46 -30.79
CA LYS A 657 23.08 0.21 -30.69
C LYS A 657 21.71 0.49 -30.12
N LEU A 658 21.63 1.26 -29.04
CA LEU A 658 20.35 1.58 -28.40
C LEU A 658 19.47 2.44 -29.31
N GLU A 659 20.04 3.36 -30.10
CA GLU A 659 19.28 4.18 -31.06
C GLU A 659 18.54 3.38 -32.15
N GLN A 660 19.03 2.19 -32.43
CA GLN A 660 18.41 1.26 -33.39
C GLN A 660 17.51 0.22 -32.74
N SER A 661 17.45 0.18 -31.39
CA SER A 661 16.62 -0.75 -30.63
C SER A 661 15.10 -0.52 -30.83
N TYR A 662 14.30 -1.55 -30.55
CA TYR A 662 12.83 -1.40 -30.53
C TYR A 662 12.38 -0.35 -29.51
N ALA A 663 13.12 -0.17 -28.42
CA ALA A 663 12.86 0.88 -27.43
C ALA A 663 12.98 2.27 -28.06
N ALA A 664 14.07 2.52 -28.82
CA ALA A 664 14.27 3.79 -29.51
C ALA A 664 13.24 3.99 -30.65
N MET A 665 12.93 2.94 -31.41
CA MET A 665 11.87 3.02 -32.44
C MET A 665 10.53 3.41 -31.82
N PHE A 666 10.18 2.82 -30.70
CA PHE A 666 8.96 3.15 -29.95
C PHE A 666 9.02 4.57 -29.37
N GLY A 667 10.16 4.95 -28.77
CA GLY A 667 10.41 6.30 -28.26
C GLY A 667 10.27 7.36 -29.36
N LYS A 668 10.91 7.13 -30.51
CA LYS A 668 10.81 8.01 -31.68
C LYS A 668 9.36 8.09 -32.22
N ALA A 669 8.58 7.01 -32.13
CA ALA A 669 7.17 7.01 -32.53
C ALA A 669 6.28 7.82 -31.57
N ILE A 670 6.58 7.85 -30.28
CA ILE A 670 5.84 8.63 -29.27
C ILE A 670 6.33 10.09 -29.24
N ASN A 671 7.55 10.36 -29.71
CA ASN A 671 8.20 11.68 -29.62
C ASN A 671 7.30 12.86 -30.10
N PRO A 672 6.49 12.74 -31.17
CA PRO A 672 5.58 13.82 -31.57
C PRO A 672 4.61 14.26 -30.46
N VAL A 673 4.24 13.35 -29.56
CA VAL A 673 3.36 13.62 -28.41
C VAL A 673 4.14 14.26 -27.25
N LEU A 674 5.43 13.92 -27.11
CA LEU A 674 6.29 14.38 -26.01
C LEU A 674 7.02 15.69 -26.34
N LYS A 675 7.33 15.93 -27.60
CA LYS A 675 8.00 17.15 -28.07
C LYS A 675 7.37 18.47 -27.60
N PRO A 676 6.02 18.62 -27.53
CA PRO A 676 5.40 19.83 -26.99
C PRO A 676 5.68 20.09 -25.49
N LEU A 677 6.19 19.10 -24.77
CA LEU A 677 6.62 19.19 -23.36
C LEU A 677 8.11 19.51 -23.22
N GLY A 678 8.83 19.64 -24.33
CA GLY A 678 10.29 19.77 -24.34
C GLY A 678 11.03 18.43 -24.19
N PHE A 679 10.32 17.31 -24.21
CA PHE A 679 10.92 15.98 -24.02
C PHE A 679 11.39 15.41 -25.35
N ASP A 680 12.51 14.74 -25.33
CA ASP A 680 13.04 13.96 -26.43
C ASP A 680 12.59 12.50 -26.38
N TRP A 681 13.01 11.69 -27.37
CA TRP A 681 12.67 10.28 -27.43
C TRP A 681 13.33 9.46 -26.29
N LYS A 682 14.50 9.88 -25.78
CA LYS A 682 15.24 9.24 -24.71
C LYS A 682 14.46 9.32 -23.39
N ILE A 683 13.95 10.49 -23.07
CA ILE A 683 13.02 10.69 -21.93
C ILE A 683 11.77 9.83 -22.14
N GLY A 684 11.24 9.75 -23.38
CA GLY A 684 10.08 8.92 -23.72
C GLY A 684 10.27 7.45 -23.38
N VAL A 685 11.42 6.87 -23.77
CA VAL A 685 11.78 5.48 -23.42
C VAL A 685 11.90 5.28 -21.92
N SER A 686 12.57 6.20 -21.23
CA SER A 686 12.75 6.11 -19.78
C SER A 686 11.44 6.21 -19.02
N LEU A 687 10.48 7.04 -19.47
CA LEU A 687 9.14 7.11 -18.90
C LEU A 687 8.35 5.80 -19.08
N VAL A 688 8.52 5.15 -20.24
CA VAL A 688 7.87 3.85 -20.49
C VAL A 688 8.49 2.75 -19.62
N ALA A 689 9.81 2.71 -19.50
CA ALA A 689 10.52 1.82 -18.59
C ALA A 689 10.09 2.06 -17.12
N GLY A 690 9.96 3.31 -16.73
CA GLY A 690 9.47 3.73 -15.41
C GLY A 690 8.02 3.34 -15.07
N LEU A 691 7.24 2.83 -16.02
CA LEU A 691 5.97 2.18 -15.70
C LEU A 691 6.16 0.81 -15.04
N ALA A 692 7.24 0.11 -15.34
CA ALA A 692 7.57 -1.14 -14.65
C ALA A 692 7.92 -0.85 -13.18
N ALA A 693 8.92 -0.01 -12.95
CA ALA A 693 9.34 0.48 -11.65
C ALA A 693 9.89 1.89 -11.81
N LYS A 694 9.63 2.79 -10.87
CA LYS A 694 9.91 4.23 -11.03
C LYS A 694 11.41 4.57 -11.01
N GLU A 695 12.16 3.83 -10.24
CA GLU A 695 13.61 3.92 -10.16
C GLU A 695 14.31 3.57 -11.49
N VAL A 696 13.71 2.71 -12.31
CA VAL A 696 14.21 2.33 -13.64
C VAL A 696 14.31 3.53 -14.59
N VAL A 697 13.63 4.64 -14.31
CA VAL A 697 13.80 5.88 -15.09
C VAL A 697 15.23 6.36 -15.06
N VAL A 698 15.88 6.37 -13.89
CA VAL A 698 17.26 6.84 -13.72
C VAL A 698 18.25 5.89 -14.40
N SER A 699 18.13 4.59 -14.13
CA SER A 699 19.02 3.60 -14.75
C SER A 699 18.86 3.54 -16.27
N THR A 700 17.63 3.69 -16.79
CA THR A 700 17.40 3.77 -18.24
C THR A 700 18.01 5.04 -18.84
N LEU A 701 17.93 6.19 -18.16
CA LEU A 701 18.60 7.41 -18.61
C LEU A 701 20.11 7.23 -18.59
N GLY A 702 20.68 6.66 -17.52
CA GLY A 702 22.11 6.34 -17.46
C GLY A 702 22.58 5.47 -18.63
N THR A 703 21.83 4.40 -18.91
CA THR A 703 22.13 3.51 -20.05
C THR A 703 22.01 4.22 -21.40
N ILE A 704 20.96 5.05 -21.58
CA ILE A 704 20.72 5.76 -22.87
C ILE A 704 21.76 6.85 -23.13
N TYR A 705 22.23 7.51 -22.07
CA TYR A 705 23.28 8.53 -22.20
C TYR A 705 24.68 7.96 -22.15
N ALA A 706 24.80 6.63 -22.16
CA ALA A 706 26.06 5.90 -22.24
C ALA A 706 27.09 6.26 -21.15
N VAL A 707 26.60 6.74 -20.02
CA VAL A 707 27.42 6.88 -18.82
C VAL A 707 27.59 5.48 -18.23
N GLY A 708 28.62 4.79 -18.63
CA GLY A 708 28.99 3.40 -18.36
C GLY A 708 28.15 2.64 -17.37
N GLY A 709 27.92 1.33 -17.54
CA GLY A 709 26.95 0.53 -16.78
C GLY A 709 27.08 0.54 -15.24
N ASP A 710 27.74 1.51 -14.70
CA ASP A 710 27.92 1.78 -13.29
C ASP A 710 26.78 2.68 -12.79
N THR A 711 25.70 2.04 -12.38
CA THR A 711 24.55 2.72 -11.73
C THR A 711 24.93 3.30 -10.37
N ASP A 712 26.14 3.06 -9.89
CA ASP A 712 26.63 3.41 -8.56
C ASP A 712 27.31 4.79 -8.52
N HIS A 713 27.54 5.42 -9.69
CA HIS A 713 28.06 6.79 -9.78
C HIS A 713 27.01 7.78 -10.31
N PRO A 714 26.08 8.26 -9.47
CA PRO A 714 25.10 9.28 -9.88
C PRO A 714 25.74 10.60 -10.32
N GLN A 715 26.96 10.88 -9.95
CA GLN A 715 27.74 12.07 -10.35
C GLN A 715 27.99 12.12 -11.85
N ALA A 716 28.41 11.02 -12.46
CA ALA A 716 28.68 10.97 -13.90
C ALA A 716 27.42 11.28 -14.75
N LEU A 717 26.26 10.74 -14.36
CA LEU A 717 24.99 11.05 -15.03
C LEU A 717 24.59 12.53 -14.82
N THR A 718 24.83 13.07 -13.62
CA THR A 718 24.56 14.48 -13.30
C THR A 718 25.37 15.40 -14.19
N ASP A 719 26.68 15.15 -14.35
CA ASP A 719 27.58 15.95 -15.15
C ASP A 719 27.23 15.87 -16.64
N TYR A 720 26.87 14.69 -17.11
CA TYR A 720 26.41 14.51 -18.49
C TYR A 720 25.11 15.28 -18.77
N LEU A 721 24.11 15.19 -17.88
CA LEU A 721 22.85 15.92 -18.01
C LEU A 721 23.03 17.44 -17.98
N GLN A 722 24.01 17.95 -17.22
CA GLN A 722 24.33 19.36 -17.16
C GLN A 722 24.96 19.87 -18.50
N ASN A 723 25.71 19.00 -19.16
CA ASN A 723 26.42 19.35 -20.41
C ASN A 723 25.57 19.09 -21.67
N ASP A 724 24.44 18.36 -21.56
CA ASP A 724 23.53 18.12 -22.69
C ASP A 724 22.71 19.39 -23.01
N PRO A 725 22.89 20.00 -24.19
CA PRO A 725 22.19 21.24 -24.56
C PRO A 725 20.64 21.07 -24.62
N HIS A 726 20.12 19.84 -24.60
CA HIS A 726 18.69 19.57 -24.58
C HIS A 726 18.10 19.66 -23.18
N PHE A 727 18.90 19.44 -22.13
CA PHE A 727 18.43 19.51 -20.76
C PHE A 727 18.60 20.94 -20.21
N THR A 728 17.49 21.57 -19.92
CA THR A 728 17.43 22.83 -19.21
C THR A 728 16.77 22.66 -17.84
N PRO A 729 16.99 23.59 -16.90
CA PRO A 729 16.27 23.55 -15.61
C PRO A 729 14.75 23.48 -15.76
N LEU A 730 14.22 24.10 -16.82
CA LEU A 730 12.78 24.07 -17.14
C LEU A 730 12.34 22.64 -17.55
N ILE A 731 13.12 21.96 -18.40
CA ILE A 731 12.84 20.57 -18.81
C ILE A 731 12.94 19.63 -17.61
N ALA A 732 13.96 19.81 -16.76
CA ALA A 732 14.12 19.03 -15.53
C ALA A 732 12.89 19.16 -14.60
N LEU A 733 12.43 20.38 -14.34
CA LEU A 733 11.22 20.64 -13.56
C LEU A 733 9.96 20.05 -14.22
N THR A 734 9.86 20.17 -15.56
CA THR A 734 8.72 19.60 -16.31
C THR A 734 8.71 18.09 -16.21
N LEU A 735 9.86 17.45 -16.26
CA LEU A 735 10.00 16.00 -16.11
C LEU A 735 9.68 15.56 -14.68
N MET A 736 10.17 16.27 -13.66
CA MET A 736 9.80 15.99 -12.27
C MET A 736 8.28 16.12 -12.06
N LEU A 737 7.65 17.14 -12.66
CA LEU A 737 6.21 17.33 -12.62
C LEU A 737 5.47 16.19 -13.34
N PHE A 738 5.98 15.74 -14.50
CA PHE A 738 5.40 14.60 -15.23
C PHE A 738 5.45 13.33 -14.39
N ILE A 739 6.63 13.03 -13.81
CA ILE A 739 6.85 11.86 -12.96
C ILE A 739 6.00 11.91 -11.68
N LEU A 740 5.69 13.09 -11.17
CA LEU A 740 4.75 13.25 -10.05
C LEU A 740 3.35 12.78 -10.40
N ILE A 741 2.87 13.11 -11.60
CA ILE A 741 1.45 12.95 -11.98
C ILE A 741 1.18 11.66 -12.72
N TYR A 742 2.11 11.18 -13.57
CA TYR A 742 1.84 10.05 -14.46
C TYR A 742 1.60 8.74 -13.70
N PRO A 743 0.97 7.72 -14.33
CA PRO A 743 0.45 6.52 -13.66
C PRO A 743 1.45 5.84 -12.72
N PRO A 744 0.99 5.21 -11.65
CA PRO A 744 1.85 4.45 -10.76
C PRO A 744 2.42 3.21 -11.47
N CYS A 745 3.38 2.54 -10.85
CA CYS A 745 3.98 1.32 -11.41
C CYS A 745 2.94 0.22 -11.71
N ILE A 746 3.29 -0.69 -12.61
CA ILE A 746 2.40 -1.80 -13.04
C ILE A 746 1.91 -2.62 -11.83
N ALA A 747 2.75 -2.82 -10.82
CA ALA A 747 2.37 -3.49 -9.59
C ALA A 747 1.20 -2.80 -8.88
N ALA A 748 1.24 -1.47 -8.77
CA ALA A 748 0.15 -0.69 -8.18
C ALA A 748 -1.12 -0.75 -9.04
N LEU A 749 -1.01 -0.65 -10.36
CA LEU A 749 -2.13 -0.80 -11.29
C LEU A 749 -2.81 -2.18 -11.16
N ALA A 750 -2.04 -3.24 -11.03
CA ALA A 750 -2.56 -4.60 -10.82
C ALA A 750 -3.35 -4.71 -9.49
N VAL A 751 -2.85 -4.06 -8.43
CA VAL A 751 -3.54 -4.02 -7.14
C VAL A 751 -4.80 -3.16 -7.22
N ILE A 752 -4.77 -2.02 -7.91
CA ILE A 752 -5.96 -1.18 -8.14
C ILE A 752 -7.07 -1.97 -8.85
N LYS A 753 -6.73 -2.70 -9.92
CA LYS A 753 -7.68 -3.59 -10.59
C LYS A 753 -8.32 -4.57 -9.61
N ARG A 754 -7.53 -5.15 -8.72
CA ARG A 754 -8.01 -6.14 -7.75
C ARG A 754 -8.89 -5.50 -6.67
N GLU A 755 -8.48 -4.38 -6.11
CA GLU A 755 -9.22 -3.69 -5.03
C GLU A 755 -10.52 -3.06 -5.54
N THR A 756 -10.54 -2.63 -6.79
CA THR A 756 -11.76 -2.08 -7.41
C THR A 756 -12.64 -3.16 -8.05
N GLY A 757 -12.12 -4.38 -8.24
CA GLY A 757 -12.81 -5.48 -8.94
C GLY A 757 -13.05 -5.21 -10.44
N SER A 758 -12.45 -4.15 -11.03
CA SER A 758 -12.80 -3.70 -12.38
C SER A 758 -11.59 -3.23 -13.18
N TRP A 759 -11.48 -3.75 -14.42
CA TRP A 759 -10.53 -3.22 -15.39
C TRP A 759 -10.83 -1.77 -15.82
N LYS A 760 -12.10 -1.36 -15.75
CA LYS A 760 -12.53 -0.01 -16.15
C LYS A 760 -11.91 1.06 -15.26
N TRP A 761 -11.86 0.85 -13.95
CA TRP A 761 -11.28 1.79 -13.01
C TRP A 761 -9.77 1.89 -13.14
N MET A 762 -9.08 0.76 -13.37
CA MET A 762 -7.65 0.76 -13.63
C MET A 762 -7.33 1.53 -14.91
N LEU A 763 -8.07 1.25 -16.01
CA LEU A 763 -7.88 1.95 -17.29
C LEU A 763 -8.23 3.44 -17.17
N PHE A 764 -9.31 3.77 -16.47
CA PHE A 764 -9.68 5.16 -16.20
C PHE A 764 -8.54 5.90 -15.50
N MET A 765 -7.96 5.30 -14.44
CA MET A 765 -6.83 5.88 -13.73
C MET A 765 -5.64 6.10 -14.67
N PHE A 766 -5.25 5.09 -15.41
CA PHE A 766 -4.15 5.18 -16.35
C PHE A 766 -4.35 6.30 -17.37
N CYS A 767 -5.56 6.42 -17.93
CA CYS A 767 -5.86 7.44 -18.95
C CYS A 767 -5.92 8.86 -18.37
N TYR A 768 -6.59 9.06 -17.21
CA TYR A 768 -6.73 10.42 -16.69
C TYR A 768 -5.40 10.97 -16.15
N GLU A 769 -4.56 10.12 -15.53
CA GLU A 769 -3.25 10.55 -15.03
C GLU A 769 -2.30 10.90 -16.17
N ASN A 770 -2.23 10.09 -17.23
CA ASN A 770 -1.45 10.45 -18.42
C ASN A 770 -1.96 11.74 -19.09
N ALA A 771 -3.27 11.89 -19.26
CA ALA A 771 -3.85 13.10 -19.83
C ALA A 771 -3.57 14.33 -18.96
N PHE A 772 -3.71 14.21 -17.65
CA PHE A 772 -3.45 15.30 -16.73
C PHE A 772 -1.95 15.64 -16.65
N ALA A 773 -1.06 14.63 -16.63
CA ALA A 773 0.37 14.84 -16.68
C ALA A 773 0.77 15.61 -17.93
N TRP A 774 0.25 15.19 -19.09
CA TRP A 774 0.53 15.85 -20.35
C TRP A 774 0.03 17.31 -20.37
N ILE A 775 -1.23 17.56 -19.98
CA ILE A 775 -1.81 18.91 -19.95
C ILE A 775 -1.08 19.81 -18.95
N ALA A 776 -0.82 19.34 -17.74
CA ALA A 776 -0.14 20.12 -16.71
C ALA A 776 1.28 20.49 -17.13
N CYS A 777 2.04 19.52 -17.66
CA CYS A 777 3.39 19.76 -18.15
C CYS A 777 3.42 20.65 -19.40
N PHE A 778 2.47 20.51 -20.32
CA PHE A 778 2.34 21.38 -21.48
C PHE A 778 2.13 22.85 -21.06
N ILE A 779 1.21 23.07 -20.12
CA ILE A 779 0.96 24.41 -19.58
C ILE A 779 2.22 24.94 -18.86
N PHE A 780 2.81 24.14 -17.99
CA PHE A 780 3.99 24.53 -17.22
C PHE A 780 5.18 24.88 -18.13
N TYR A 781 5.51 24.03 -19.09
CA TYR A 781 6.60 24.23 -20.03
C TYR A 781 6.42 25.49 -20.90
N ASN A 782 5.21 25.69 -21.46
CA ASN A 782 4.96 26.87 -22.28
C ASN A 782 4.93 28.18 -21.46
N ILE A 783 4.48 28.14 -20.21
CA ILE A 783 4.58 29.30 -19.31
C ILE A 783 6.06 29.59 -19.01
N GLY A 784 6.86 28.58 -18.74
CA GLY A 784 8.31 28.74 -18.51
C GLY A 784 9.01 29.37 -19.71
N LEU A 785 8.76 28.89 -20.92
CA LEU A 785 9.28 29.48 -22.16
C LEU A 785 8.83 30.93 -22.34
N ALA A 786 7.57 31.23 -22.04
CA ALA A 786 7.05 32.62 -22.14
C ALA A 786 7.68 33.59 -21.12
N LEU A 787 8.16 33.07 -19.98
CA LEU A 787 8.89 33.82 -18.95
C LEU A 787 10.37 33.95 -19.22
N GLY A 788 10.90 33.24 -20.25
CA GLY A 788 12.31 33.32 -20.67
C GLY A 788 13.26 32.33 -20.00
N PHE A 789 12.69 31.22 -19.45
CA PHE A 789 13.48 30.13 -18.90
C PHE A 789 13.83 29.12 -19.98
#